data_53824effaf0e89562d75b6526725d342
#
_entry.id   53824effaf0e89562d75b6526725d342
#
_cell.length_a   1.000
_cell.length_b   1.000
_cell.length_c   1.000
_cell.angle_alpha   90.00
_cell.angle_beta   90.00
_cell.angle_gamma   90.00
#
_symmetry.space_group_name_H-M   'P 1'
#
loop_
_entity.id
_entity.type
_entity.pdbx_description
1 polymer ?
#
loop_
_entity_poly.entity_id
_entity_poly.type
_entity_poly.pdbx_seq_one_letter_code
_entity_poly.pdbx_strand_id
1 'polypeptide(L)'
;VFLRLLCILAAGLAITLPGRAQDIHLKKYTLLPEEYVDSDVQASARINLRTNLPLALYSESYQASGTPEEVARSFFRDEGVRLGMPSGGDDMVLHAVRTTPGGTRVRFNQYYEGIPVYRSDVAVVLDRRGAVRFVTNGYKAGLDVDVSASKMGSAEAISIAQQFLETNQVQRAEGELMIYAPYGPGRLVHQVDIITDQGSWDILVDVASGDVFRSEPTSHLRDPEATHTRSDAPTQPSVGSVARQTGVIQQVDGSGWVFDPDPMSTARAAYGDLEGFEDNDDADSPELTAQLRERTLRDLSFDGSTYSLSGPWADMRDVEVPQRGSFAQESSTFHFTRSHPAFEAVNTYFHIDQSMRYINETLGFPLKPIYYDGGVRFDPHWGDDTVNAQYLSGDGRLRFGEGGADAAEDGDIILHELGHGLHDWVTDGNLGRTFGLSEGSSDYWAASYSRSLGLLDPTDPTYHTMARWGLQPYFGGRTVNYSGQYPFDLTGAIHTDGQIWASAVMSVWDELGRETTDLLFLEALSMLGTNSTTEDAARAIVLADSLLNGGSNAGLVLEKMTDRGFIFRAALAGLGRSGPAPRAVTFFDLSVFGGGSATAWQWDYESDGIVDNTSSLASHTYTDPGFHSVTLTASAGGRTYATTLTDYVSVNSGIYVWEGIGNTSARSGRFIADLLSEAGLETHYARTAMIHPDLTGFDAVFLSFGPWSPQSPPVPLEQIPARTIQKYLESGGKVYLEGGNALGYDQAGNADLLPLFGIAGTSVGQDAATPVTDLRGQDGSISAGLRFYSSRQSATTYVDRYIPGSWGQAWFEQVGYGIVGVHAESAGGGRAVALSYTMADLVDGESSRADVLQDVVDYFGLQATIIGTEQSELPNAVTMAPVFPNPFSESATLQFNLPRAANVRIALFNILGQRTATIMEGTTLSPGTHDVRLEGDQLPSGLYFVSLQTDGEVIRTPVVIAR
;
A
#
# COMPACT_ATOMS: atom_id res chain seq x y z
N VAL A 1 7.34 -25.77 -26.05
CA VAL A 1 6.67 -25.81 -27.38
C VAL A 1 5.14 -25.91 -27.22
N PHE A 2 4.64 -26.60 -26.22
CA PHE A 2 3.18 -26.71 -25.97
C PHE A 2 2.58 -25.45 -25.29
N LEU A 3 3.35 -24.73 -24.48
CA LEU A 3 2.93 -23.44 -23.90
C LEU A 3 2.80 -22.35 -24.97
N ARG A 4 3.56 -22.45 -26.07
CA ARG A 4 3.46 -21.55 -27.23
C ARG A 4 2.14 -21.62 -28.00
N LEU A 5 1.40 -22.72 -27.91
CA LEU A 5 0.14 -22.90 -28.65
C LEU A 5 -1.09 -22.42 -27.86
N LEU A 6 -1.04 -22.39 -26.51
CA LEU A 6 -2.19 -21.98 -25.71
C LEU A 6 -2.31 -20.45 -25.57
N CYS A 7 -1.20 -19.73 -25.56
CA CYS A 7 -1.22 -18.24 -25.55
C CYS A 7 -1.73 -17.64 -26.86
N ILE A 8 -1.64 -18.37 -27.99
CA ILE A 8 -2.12 -17.88 -29.31
C ILE A 8 -3.64 -18.00 -29.46
N LEU A 9 -4.30 -18.85 -28.69
CA LEU A 9 -5.77 -19.01 -28.76
C LEU A 9 -6.55 -18.04 -27.86
N ALA A 10 -5.92 -17.41 -26.90
CA ALA A 10 -6.54 -16.38 -26.04
C ALA A 10 -6.47 -14.95 -26.63
N ALA A 11 -5.66 -14.71 -27.66
CA ALA A 11 -5.44 -13.39 -28.25
C ALA A 11 -6.34 -13.05 -29.46
N GLY A 12 -7.32 -13.86 -29.76
CA GLY A 12 -8.03 -13.81 -31.04
C GLY A 12 -9.46 -13.31 -31.01
N LEU A 13 -9.89 -12.40 -30.11
CA LEU A 13 -11.18 -11.68 -30.30
C LEU A 13 -11.17 -10.33 -29.58
N ALA A 14 -10.49 -9.34 -30.14
CA ALA A 14 -10.71 -7.95 -29.81
C ALA A 14 -11.61 -7.33 -30.87
N ILE A 15 -12.91 -7.16 -30.60
CA ILE A 15 -13.84 -6.36 -31.41
C ILE A 15 -13.82 -4.94 -30.86
N THR A 16 -13.33 -4.01 -31.67
CA THR A 16 -13.35 -2.58 -31.39
C THR A 16 -14.76 -2.02 -31.60
N LEU A 17 -15.32 -1.39 -30.59
CA LEU A 17 -16.47 -0.49 -30.68
C LEU A 17 -16.05 0.91 -30.16
N PRO A 18 -16.47 2.00 -30.86
CA PRO A 18 -16.12 3.35 -30.44
C PRO A 18 -17.12 3.83 -29.37
N GLY A 19 -16.67 4.09 -28.15
CA GLY A 19 -17.45 4.66 -27.06
C GLY A 19 -16.99 6.07 -26.67
N ARG A 20 -17.93 6.98 -26.63
CA ARG A 20 -17.78 8.42 -26.33
C ARG A 20 -17.31 8.67 -24.90
N ALA A 21 -16.54 9.76 -24.79
CA ALA A 21 -16.12 10.40 -23.54
C ALA A 21 -17.32 10.77 -22.66
N GLN A 22 -17.28 10.30 -21.41
CA GLN A 22 -17.83 10.92 -20.21
C GLN A 22 -17.46 10.02 -19.02
N ASP A 23 -16.46 10.45 -18.27
CA ASP A 23 -16.27 10.34 -16.81
C ASP A 23 -14.80 10.48 -16.47
N ILE A 24 -14.43 11.71 -16.13
CA ILE A 24 -13.04 12.17 -16.03
C ILE A 24 -12.46 11.88 -14.63
N HIS A 25 -13.29 11.71 -13.59
CA HIS A 25 -12.83 11.53 -12.21
C HIS A 25 -12.19 10.17 -11.89
N LEU A 26 -12.43 9.15 -12.71
CA LEU A 26 -12.02 7.77 -12.44
C LEU A 26 -10.75 7.31 -13.19
N LYS A 27 -10.13 8.17 -14.01
CA LYS A 27 -8.98 7.82 -14.86
C LYS A 27 -7.60 8.09 -14.24
N LYS A 28 -7.52 8.45 -12.96
CA LYS A 28 -6.24 8.84 -12.32
C LYS A 28 -5.23 7.70 -12.17
N TYR A 29 -5.64 6.45 -12.31
CA TYR A 29 -4.76 5.28 -12.13
C TYR A 29 -4.92 4.30 -13.29
N THR A 30 -4.04 4.36 -14.26
CA THR A 30 -3.93 3.33 -15.28
C THR A 30 -2.56 2.66 -15.14
N LEU A 31 -2.44 1.73 -14.20
CA LEU A 31 -1.39 0.72 -14.27
C LEU A 31 -1.76 -0.19 -15.43
N LEU A 32 -0.91 -0.27 -16.45
CA LEU A 32 -1.00 -1.31 -17.46
C LEU A 32 -0.27 -2.54 -16.93
N PRO A 33 -0.98 -3.59 -16.47
CA PRO A 33 -0.36 -4.81 -15.94
C PRO A 33 0.49 -5.53 -17.00
N GLU A 34 0.33 -5.14 -18.26
CA GLU A 34 0.93 -5.78 -19.42
C GLU A 34 2.47 -5.71 -19.45
N GLU A 35 3.07 -4.75 -18.76
CA GLU A 35 4.54 -4.62 -18.70
C GLU A 35 5.21 -5.54 -17.68
N TYR A 36 4.46 -6.06 -16.68
CA TYR A 36 5.03 -6.71 -15.50
C TYR A 36 4.74 -8.22 -15.36
N VAL A 37 3.71 -8.73 -16.03
CA VAL A 37 3.19 -10.08 -15.76
C VAL A 37 3.78 -11.16 -16.68
N ASP A 38 4.40 -10.80 -17.79
CA ASP A 38 4.86 -11.75 -18.79
C ASP A 38 6.38 -12.01 -18.74
N SER A 39 6.95 -12.25 -17.56
CA SER A 39 8.34 -12.65 -17.45
C SER A 39 8.52 -14.04 -16.84
N ASP A 40 9.44 -14.82 -17.39
CA ASP A 40 9.89 -16.11 -16.84
C ASP A 40 11.30 -15.93 -16.28
N VAL A 41 11.50 -16.32 -15.02
CA VAL A 41 12.81 -16.22 -14.35
C VAL A 41 13.56 -17.52 -14.52
N GLN A 42 14.62 -17.46 -15.30
CA GLN A 42 15.57 -18.57 -15.49
C GLN A 42 16.81 -18.36 -14.61
N ALA A 43 17.67 -19.37 -14.55
CA ALA A 43 18.89 -19.34 -13.76
C ALA A 43 19.81 -18.14 -14.02
N SER A 44 19.97 -17.82 -15.30
CA SER A 44 20.92 -16.81 -15.79
C SER A 44 20.25 -15.56 -16.34
N ALA A 45 18.92 -15.54 -16.42
CA ALA A 45 18.18 -14.42 -17.01
C ALA A 45 16.73 -14.35 -16.54
N ARG A 46 16.14 -13.14 -16.56
CA ARG A 46 14.70 -12.95 -16.55
C ARG A 46 14.25 -12.61 -17.97
N ILE A 47 13.35 -13.40 -18.53
CA ILE A 47 12.97 -13.36 -19.94
C ILE A 47 11.55 -12.81 -20.08
N ASN A 48 11.37 -11.82 -20.95
CA ASN A 48 10.05 -11.37 -21.37
C ASN A 48 9.39 -12.43 -22.25
N LEU A 49 8.25 -12.96 -21.86
CA LEU A 49 7.56 -14.05 -22.55
C LEU A 49 6.98 -13.65 -23.91
N ARG A 50 6.70 -12.36 -24.11
CA ARG A 50 6.14 -11.86 -25.40
C ARG A 50 7.23 -11.67 -26.43
N THR A 51 8.36 -11.10 -26.03
CA THR A 51 9.47 -10.80 -26.94
C THR A 51 10.53 -11.89 -26.99
N ASN A 52 10.54 -12.78 -26.00
CA ASN A 52 11.58 -13.79 -25.76
C ASN A 52 13.00 -13.18 -25.59
N LEU A 53 13.05 -11.92 -25.16
CA LEU A 53 14.31 -11.21 -24.86
C LEU A 53 14.55 -11.15 -23.36
N PRO A 54 15.81 -11.13 -22.91
CA PRO A 54 16.10 -10.95 -21.50
C PRO A 54 15.78 -9.53 -21.04
N LEU A 55 15.12 -9.42 -19.89
CA LEU A 55 14.90 -8.19 -19.12
C LEU A 55 16.04 -7.98 -18.12
N ALA A 56 16.68 -9.07 -17.68
CA ALA A 56 17.87 -9.04 -16.85
C ALA A 56 18.76 -10.23 -17.18
N LEU A 57 20.08 -10.06 -17.08
CA LEU A 57 21.09 -11.12 -17.17
C LEU A 57 21.83 -11.20 -15.85
N TYR A 58 21.90 -12.40 -15.28
CA TYR A 58 22.54 -12.68 -14.01
C TYR A 58 23.84 -13.46 -14.19
N SER A 59 24.84 -13.22 -13.34
CA SER A 59 26.09 -13.99 -13.27
C SER A 59 26.92 -13.98 -14.55
N GLU A 60 26.92 -12.87 -15.29
CA GLU A 60 27.77 -12.70 -16.46
C GLU A 60 29.25 -12.70 -16.06
N SER A 61 30.13 -12.97 -17.03
CA SER A 61 31.58 -12.99 -16.81
C SER A 61 32.35 -12.41 -17.99
N TYR A 62 31.69 -11.54 -18.76
CA TYR A 62 32.28 -10.92 -19.95
C TYR A 62 33.38 -9.93 -19.55
N GLN A 63 34.50 -9.99 -20.30
CA GLN A 63 35.68 -9.11 -20.10
C GLN A 63 36.11 -8.50 -21.43
N ALA A 64 36.40 -7.20 -21.40
CA ALA A 64 37.02 -6.46 -22.49
C ALA A 64 38.00 -5.42 -21.91
N SER A 65 38.84 -4.88 -22.74
CA SER A 65 39.79 -3.82 -22.36
C SER A 65 39.17 -2.46 -22.66
N GLY A 66 39.42 -1.47 -21.80
CA GLY A 66 38.97 -0.11 -22.00
C GLY A 66 38.39 0.54 -20.76
N THR A 67 37.82 1.73 -20.93
CA THR A 67 37.04 2.41 -19.92
C THR A 67 35.73 1.63 -19.62
N PRO A 68 35.09 1.84 -18.50
CA PRO A 68 33.80 1.17 -18.21
C PRO A 68 32.78 1.29 -19.34
N GLU A 69 32.67 2.46 -19.99
CA GLU A 69 31.78 2.65 -21.14
C GLU A 69 32.21 1.81 -22.34
N GLU A 70 33.50 1.78 -22.65
CA GLU A 70 34.06 0.98 -23.76
C GLU A 70 33.80 -0.51 -23.55
N VAL A 71 33.92 -1.00 -22.32
CA VAL A 71 33.62 -2.40 -21.95
C VAL A 71 32.12 -2.68 -22.16
N ALA A 72 31.25 -1.82 -21.70
CA ALA A 72 29.79 -1.96 -21.88
C ALA A 72 29.39 -1.94 -23.36
N ARG A 73 29.99 -1.04 -24.16
CA ARG A 73 29.76 -0.99 -25.62
C ARG A 73 30.34 -2.21 -26.34
N SER A 74 31.44 -2.77 -25.85
CA SER A 74 31.98 -4.04 -26.38
C SER A 74 30.99 -5.19 -26.09
N PHE A 75 30.44 -5.23 -24.89
CA PHE A 75 29.42 -6.19 -24.53
C PHE A 75 28.16 -6.07 -25.43
N PHE A 76 27.72 -4.87 -25.78
CA PHE A 76 26.60 -4.67 -26.71
C PHE A 76 26.93 -5.14 -28.13
N ARG A 77 28.12 -4.92 -28.60
CA ARG A 77 28.56 -5.42 -29.94
C ARG A 77 28.62 -6.94 -30.01
N ASP A 78 29.13 -7.56 -28.95
CA ASP A 78 29.37 -9.01 -28.94
C ASP A 78 28.09 -9.80 -28.55
N GLU A 79 27.31 -9.31 -27.60
CA GLU A 79 26.12 -9.97 -27.02
C GLU A 79 24.81 -9.27 -27.35
N GLY A 80 24.81 -8.15 -28.07
CA GLY A 80 23.66 -7.29 -28.32
C GLY A 80 22.49 -7.99 -28.99
N VAL A 81 22.75 -8.94 -29.89
CA VAL A 81 21.70 -9.76 -30.53
C VAL A 81 20.88 -10.50 -29.47
N ARG A 82 21.53 -11.00 -28.43
CA ARG A 82 20.89 -11.66 -27.28
C ARG A 82 20.02 -10.69 -26.48
N LEU A 83 20.38 -9.41 -26.44
CA LEU A 83 19.63 -8.35 -25.79
C LEU A 83 18.53 -7.73 -26.68
N GLY A 84 18.40 -8.18 -27.92
CA GLY A 84 17.48 -7.60 -28.92
C GLY A 84 18.03 -6.35 -29.63
N MET A 85 19.34 -6.11 -29.56
CA MET A 85 20.06 -4.98 -30.16
C MET A 85 20.74 -5.40 -31.46
N PRO A 86 20.07 -5.41 -32.63
CA PRO A 86 20.65 -5.89 -33.88
C PRO A 86 21.79 -5.00 -34.39
N SER A 87 21.79 -3.72 -34.01
CA SER A 87 22.86 -2.75 -34.35
C SER A 87 24.07 -2.78 -33.39
N GLY A 88 24.10 -3.72 -32.42
CA GLY A 88 25.14 -3.73 -31.41
C GLY A 88 25.08 -2.55 -30.44
N GLY A 89 23.91 -1.92 -30.30
CA GLY A 89 23.67 -0.82 -29.35
C GLY A 89 24.11 0.56 -29.87
N ASP A 90 24.20 0.76 -31.19
CA ASP A 90 24.53 2.07 -31.78
C ASP A 90 23.50 3.16 -31.45
N ASP A 91 22.26 2.77 -31.15
CA ASP A 91 21.14 3.61 -30.69
C ASP A 91 21.10 3.82 -29.17
N MET A 92 22.08 3.28 -28.43
CA MET A 92 22.20 3.46 -26.99
C MET A 92 23.09 4.66 -26.65
N VAL A 93 22.53 5.66 -26.02
CA VAL A 93 23.23 6.88 -25.57
C VAL A 93 23.62 6.74 -24.10
N LEU A 94 24.87 7.04 -23.79
CA LEU A 94 25.38 7.03 -22.41
C LEU A 94 24.57 8.02 -21.57
N HIS A 95 23.98 7.54 -20.49
CA HIS A 95 23.25 8.35 -19.50
C HIS A 95 24.13 8.67 -18.29
N ALA A 96 24.71 7.63 -17.66
CA ALA A 96 25.51 7.80 -16.45
C ALA A 96 26.61 6.75 -16.31
N VAL A 97 27.70 7.14 -15.64
CA VAL A 97 28.74 6.22 -15.13
C VAL A 97 28.92 6.51 -13.64
N ARG A 98 28.58 5.53 -12.81
CA ARG A 98 28.69 5.64 -11.36
C ARG A 98 29.66 4.59 -10.82
N THR A 99 30.65 5.03 -10.06
CA THR A 99 31.55 4.12 -9.32
C THR A 99 31.07 4.00 -7.88
N THR A 100 30.90 2.75 -7.43
CA THR A 100 30.50 2.36 -6.08
C THR A 100 31.59 1.54 -5.41
N PRO A 101 31.49 1.24 -4.11
CA PRO A 101 32.44 0.34 -3.46
C PRO A 101 32.56 -1.05 -4.12
N GLY A 102 31.52 -1.58 -4.74
CA GLY A 102 31.50 -2.89 -5.40
C GLY A 102 32.00 -2.90 -6.84
N GLY A 103 32.07 -1.74 -7.52
CA GLY A 103 32.50 -1.66 -8.93
C GLY A 103 31.94 -0.46 -9.66
N THR A 104 31.63 -0.59 -10.95
CA THR A 104 31.13 0.52 -11.77
C THR A 104 29.83 0.15 -12.46
N ARG A 105 28.87 1.08 -12.48
CA ARG A 105 27.58 1.01 -13.19
C ARG A 105 27.65 1.91 -14.39
N VAL A 106 27.35 1.37 -15.58
CA VAL A 106 27.26 2.14 -16.81
C VAL A 106 25.85 2.04 -17.32
N ARG A 107 25.17 3.16 -17.40
CA ARG A 107 23.75 3.25 -17.76
C ARG A 107 23.57 3.95 -19.10
N PHE A 108 22.71 3.40 -19.93
CA PHE A 108 22.38 3.92 -21.26
C PHE A 108 20.86 4.03 -21.40
N ASN A 109 20.41 5.01 -22.22
CA ASN A 109 19.04 5.12 -22.69
C ASN A 109 19.00 4.93 -24.19
N GLN A 110 17.94 4.28 -24.72
CA GLN A 110 17.74 4.10 -26.15
C GLN A 110 17.16 5.35 -26.80
N TYR A 111 17.67 5.67 -27.98
CA TYR A 111 17.14 6.73 -28.85
C TYR A 111 16.81 6.17 -30.23
N TYR A 112 15.72 6.61 -30.81
CA TYR A 112 15.33 6.29 -32.18
C TYR A 112 15.16 7.58 -32.97
N GLU A 113 15.96 7.77 -34.03
CA GLU A 113 16.01 9.00 -34.83
C GLU A 113 16.14 10.29 -33.98
N GLY A 114 16.87 10.21 -32.86
CA GLY A 114 17.12 11.33 -31.96
C GLY A 114 16.05 11.59 -30.90
N ILE A 115 14.98 10.78 -30.87
CA ILE A 115 13.91 10.85 -29.86
C ILE A 115 14.15 9.75 -28.81
N PRO A 116 14.11 10.07 -27.50
CA PRO A 116 14.27 9.06 -26.43
C PRO A 116 13.10 8.07 -26.43
N VAL A 117 13.41 6.83 -26.08
CA VAL A 117 12.42 5.75 -25.97
C VAL A 117 12.05 5.55 -24.49
N TYR A 118 10.77 5.61 -24.19
CA TYR A 118 10.25 5.53 -22.83
C TYR A 118 10.62 4.22 -22.14
N ARG A 119 11.17 4.28 -20.90
CA ARG A 119 11.59 3.13 -20.10
C ARG A 119 12.47 2.13 -20.84
N SER A 120 13.49 2.63 -21.54
CA SER A 120 14.40 1.84 -22.36
C SER A 120 15.81 1.76 -21.77
N ASP A 121 15.96 2.08 -20.49
CA ASP A 121 17.26 2.08 -19.80
C ASP A 121 17.90 0.70 -19.77
N VAL A 122 19.22 0.67 -20.00
CA VAL A 122 20.06 -0.52 -19.88
C VAL A 122 21.21 -0.22 -18.94
N ALA A 123 21.30 -0.96 -17.83
CA ALA A 123 22.41 -0.82 -16.90
C ALA A 123 23.36 -2.01 -17.00
N VAL A 124 24.66 -1.73 -17.20
CA VAL A 124 25.73 -2.72 -17.22
C VAL A 124 26.57 -2.57 -15.97
N VAL A 125 26.61 -3.63 -15.16
CA VAL A 125 27.32 -3.69 -13.88
C VAL A 125 28.67 -4.35 -14.07
N LEU A 126 29.73 -3.61 -13.78
CA LEU A 126 31.10 -4.08 -13.82
C LEU A 126 31.66 -4.26 -12.40
N ASP A 127 32.37 -5.37 -12.16
CA ASP A 127 33.12 -5.54 -10.91
C ASP A 127 34.35 -4.63 -10.85
N ARG A 128 35.07 -4.65 -9.72
CA ARG A 128 36.33 -3.87 -9.53
C ARG A 128 37.43 -4.19 -10.53
N ARG A 129 37.35 -5.32 -11.25
CA ARG A 129 38.29 -5.75 -12.28
C ARG A 129 37.84 -5.36 -13.69
N GLY A 130 36.64 -4.73 -13.81
CA GLY A 130 36.05 -4.31 -15.06
C GLY A 130 35.36 -5.43 -15.84
N ALA A 131 35.07 -6.58 -15.21
CA ALA A 131 34.22 -7.62 -15.82
C ALA A 131 32.76 -7.34 -15.65
N VAL A 132 31.95 -7.52 -16.69
CA VAL A 132 30.46 -7.44 -16.63
C VAL A 132 29.92 -8.59 -15.80
N ARG A 133 29.09 -8.27 -14.81
CA ARG A 133 28.54 -9.23 -13.85
C ARG A 133 27.01 -9.32 -13.86
N PHE A 134 26.32 -8.24 -14.18
CA PHE A 134 24.88 -8.14 -14.19
C PHE A 134 24.45 -7.10 -15.22
N VAL A 135 23.31 -7.32 -15.89
CA VAL A 135 22.77 -6.37 -16.86
C VAL A 135 21.26 -6.32 -16.68
N THR A 136 20.69 -5.11 -16.53
CA THR A 136 19.25 -4.87 -16.72
C THR A 136 19.04 -4.41 -18.15
N ASN A 137 17.95 -4.84 -18.78
CA ASN A 137 17.70 -4.58 -20.20
C ASN A 137 16.27 -4.08 -20.43
N GLY A 138 16.13 -2.78 -20.65
CA GLY A 138 14.90 -2.12 -21.07
C GLY A 138 14.80 -1.88 -22.57
N TYR A 139 15.77 -2.35 -23.37
CA TYR A 139 15.82 -2.10 -24.81
C TYR A 139 14.54 -2.53 -25.54
N LYS A 140 14.03 -1.68 -26.43
CA LYS A 140 12.83 -1.90 -27.23
C LYS A 140 13.23 -2.24 -28.67
N ALA A 141 13.10 -3.51 -29.03
CA ALA A 141 13.43 -3.99 -30.36
C ALA A 141 12.29 -3.73 -31.37
N GLY A 142 12.65 -3.55 -32.65
CA GLY A 142 11.68 -3.49 -33.75
C GLY A 142 10.87 -2.21 -33.82
N LEU A 143 11.46 -1.09 -33.43
CA LEU A 143 10.84 0.23 -33.56
C LEU A 143 10.63 0.57 -35.04
N ASP A 144 9.41 1.08 -35.36
CA ASP A 144 9.01 1.58 -36.70
C ASP A 144 7.99 2.71 -36.49
N VAL A 145 8.51 3.92 -36.21
CA VAL A 145 7.70 5.10 -35.82
C VAL A 145 7.96 6.22 -36.82
N ASP A 146 6.89 6.78 -37.39
CA ASP A 146 6.99 8.01 -38.21
C ASP A 146 7.20 9.23 -37.30
N VAL A 147 8.45 9.60 -37.07
CA VAL A 147 8.83 10.74 -36.22
C VAL A 147 8.48 12.09 -36.85
N SER A 148 8.16 12.13 -38.13
CA SER A 148 7.75 13.37 -38.83
C SER A 148 6.28 13.75 -38.57
N ALA A 149 5.48 12.85 -38.04
CA ALA A 149 4.06 13.01 -37.78
C ALA A 149 3.72 13.92 -36.59
N SER A 150 4.70 14.37 -35.80
CA SER A 150 4.49 15.21 -34.63
C SER A 150 3.87 16.56 -34.99
N LYS A 151 2.64 16.80 -34.53
CA LYS A 151 1.94 18.09 -34.66
C LYS A 151 1.66 18.76 -33.31
N MET A 152 1.67 18.01 -32.25
CA MET A 152 1.43 18.47 -30.88
C MET A 152 2.73 18.98 -30.26
N GLY A 153 2.71 20.15 -29.65
CA GLY A 153 3.84 20.68 -28.89
C GLY A 153 3.74 20.34 -27.39
N SER A 154 4.89 20.39 -26.70
CA SER A 154 4.99 20.12 -25.25
C SER A 154 3.99 20.95 -24.43
N ALA A 155 3.81 22.23 -24.73
CA ALA A 155 2.87 23.11 -24.04
C ALA A 155 1.39 22.65 -24.16
N GLU A 156 1.02 22.11 -25.32
CA GLU A 156 -0.31 21.57 -25.56
C GLU A 156 -0.50 20.26 -24.77
N ALA A 157 0.48 19.37 -24.78
CA ALA A 157 0.48 18.13 -24.00
C ALA A 157 0.38 18.41 -22.48
N ILE A 158 1.12 19.41 -21.98
CA ILE A 158 1.03 19.85 -20.58
C ILE A 158 -0.40 20.35 -20.28
N SER A 159 -1.01 21.13 -21.16
CA SER A 159 -2.38 21.61 -20.97
C SER A 159 -3.39 20.47 -20.92
N ILE A 160 -3.22 19.43 -21.74
CA ILE A 160 -4.05 18.23 -21.74
C ILE A 160 -3.87 17.47 -20.40
N ALA A 161 -2.63 17.29 -19.95
CA ALA A 161 -2.33 16.62 -18.68
C ALA A 161 -2.93 17.39 -17.48
N GLN A 162 -2.84 18.72 -17.46
CA GLN A 162 -3.46 19.55 -16.43
C GLN A 162 -4.98 19.41 -16.41
N GLN A 163 -5.61 19.43 -17.60
CA GLN A 163 -7.04 19.22 -17.73
C GLN A 163 -7.46 17.81 -17.28
N PHE A 164 -6.64 16.81 -17.59
CA PHE A 164 -6.87 15.42 -17.17
C PHE A 164 -6.83 15.27 -15.65
N LEU A 165 -5.90 15.94 -14.96
CA LEU A 165 -5.80 15.94 -13.51
C LEU A 165 -6.84 16.85 -12.82
N GLU A 166 -7.60 17.63 -13.59
CA GLU A 166 -8.59 18.61 -13.09
C GLU A 166 -8.01 19.59 -12.04
N THR A 167 -6.72 19.90 -12.14
CA THR A 167 -6.03 20.79 -11.20
C THR A 167 -5.60 22.09 -11.87
N ASN A 168 -5.76 23.18 -11.13
CA ASN A 168 -5.22 24.49 -11.50
C ASN A 168 -3.98 24.87 -10.65
N GLN A 169 -3.63 24.03 -9.68
CA GLN A 169 -2.52 24.26 -8.73
C GLN A 169 -1.29 23.46 -9.17
N VAL A 170 -0.69 23.89 -10.28
CA VAL A 170 0.51 23.25 -10.82
C VAL A 170 1.74 24.01 -10.34
N GLN A 171 2.62 23.33 -9.62
CA GLN A 171 3.90 23.88 -9.16
C GLN A 171 4.97 23.79 -10.25
N ARG A 172 4.99 22.68 -11.00
CA ARG A 172 5.90 22.41 -12.11
C ARG A 172 5.23 21.50 -13.13
N ALA A 173 5.48 21.73 -14.40
CA ALA A 173 5.13 20.80 -15.47
C ALA A 173 6.18 20.86 -16.56
N GLU A 174 6.67 19.70 -16.97
CA GLU A 174 7.61 19.54 -18.07
C GLU A 174 7.09 18.45 -19.01
N GLY A 175 7.21 18.66 -20.30
CA GLY A 175 6.76 17.73 -21.31
C GLY A 175 7.89 17.42 -22.28
N GLU A 176 8.22 16.15 -22.45
CA GLU A 176 9.23 15.66 -23.39
C GLU A 176 8.61 14.77 -24.45
N LEU A 177 9.04 14.94 -25.70
CA LEU A 177 8.62 14.06 -26.79
C LEU A 177 9.37 12.75 -26.69
N MET A 178 8.65 11.62 -26.63
CA MET A 178 9.18 10.29 -26.48
C MET A 178 8.53 9.29 -27.43
N ILE A 179 9.12 8.11 -27.53
CA ILE A 179 8.53 6.94 -28.19
C ILE A 179 8.08 5.95 -27.14
N TYR A 180 6.80 5.64 -27.12
CA TYR A 180 6.23 4.57 -26.29
C TYR A 180 6.09 3.29 -27.11
N ALA A 181 6.85 2.26 -26.74
CA ALA A 181 6.90 0.98 -27.46
C ALA A 181 7.04 -0.22 -26.50
N PRO A 182 5.99 -0.62 -25.78
CA PRO A 182 6.08 -1.76 -24.88
C PRO A 182 6.34 -3.08 -25.62
N TYR A 183 5.74 -3.28 -26.81
CA TYR A 183 5.80 -4.54 -27.57
C TYR A 183 5.64 -4.34 -29.08
N GLY A 184 6.35 -3.48 -29.73
CA GLY A 184 6.15 -3.36 -31.15
C GLY A 184 6.65 -2.06 -31.75
N PRO A 185 6.10 -1.63 -32.90
CA PRO A 185 6.62 -0.52 -33.66
C PRO A 185 6.67 0.79 -32.87
N GLY A 186 5.77 0.95 -31.88
CA GLY A 186 5.73 2.14 -31.05
C GLY A 186 4.85 3.26 -31.60
N ARG A 187 4.75 4.33 -30.81
CA ARG A 187 4.03 5.58 -31.16
C ARG A 187 4.72 6.78 -30.52
N LEU A 188 4.53 7.95 -31.10
CA LEU A 188 4.97 9.20 -30.51
C LEU A 188 4.04 9.62 -29.38
N VAL A 189 4.61 10.00 -28.26
CA VAL A 189 3.92 10.48 -27.07
C VAL A 189 4.63 11.70 -26.50
N HIS A 190 3.93 12.54 -25.77
CA HIS A 190 4.55 13.41 -24.80
C HIS A 190 4.48 12.75 -23.43
N GLN A 191 5.63 12.52 -22.81
CA GLN A 191 5.70 12.29 -21.39
C GLN A 191 5.60 13.64 -20.71
N VAL A 192 4.63 13.79 -19.82
CA VAL A 192 4.42 15.01 -19.02
C VAL A 192 4.63 14.69 -17.57
N ASP A 193 5.73 15.20 -17.02
CA ASP A 193 5.99 15.19 -15.59
C ASP A 193 5.36 16.44 -14.96
N ILE A 194 4.41 16.24 -14.07
CA ILE A 194 3.65 17.33 -13.46
C ILE A 194 3.63 17.20 -11.94
N ILE A 195 3.98 18.29 -11.24
CA ILE A 195 3.92 18.39 -9.78
C ILE A 195 2.78 19.35 -9.42
N THR A 196 1.91 18.90 -8.55
CA THR A 196 0.75 19.64 -8.04
C THR A 196 0.79 19.73 -6.52
N ASP A 197 -0.16 20.41 -5.92
CA ASP A 197 -0.41 20.35 -4.49
C ASP A 197 -0.75 18.95 -3.98
N GLN A 198 -1.30 18.08 -4.85
CA GLN A 198 -1.71 16.71 -4.50
C GLN A 198 -0.63 15.65 -4.76
N GLY A 199 0.46 15.95 -5.42
CA GLY A 199 1.53 15.00 -5.74
C GLY A 199 2.17 15.24 -7.10
N SER A 200 3.02 14.30 -7.51
CA SER A 200 3.66 14.29 -8.82
C SER A 200 3.15 13.14 -9.69
N TRP A 201 3.13 13.34 -11.00
CA TRP A 201 2.54 12.43 -11.97
C TRP A 201 3.41 12.31 -13.22
N ASP A 202 3.50 11.09 -13.76
CA ASP A 202 4.02 10.78 -15.10
C ASP A 202 2.81 10.46 -16.01
N ILE A 203 2.57 11.32 -17.00
CA ILE A 203 1.40 11.23 -17.89
C ILE A 203 1.86 11.10 -19.32
N LEU A 204 1.39 10.06 -20.01
CA LEU A 204 1.63 9.89 -21.44
C LEU A 204 0.44 10.37 -22.27
N VAL A 205 0.70 11.37 -23.12
CA VAL A 205 -0.26 11.95 -24.05
C VAL A 205 0.11 11.52 -25.47
N ASP A 206 -0.80 10.85 -26.17
CA ASP A 206 -0.60 10.43 -27.55
C ASP A 206 -0.56 11.66 -28.50
N VAL A 207 0.50 11.77 -29.28
CA VAL A 207 0.72 12.94 -30.15
C VAL A 207 -0.29 13.04 -31.28
N ALA A 208 -0.81 11.92 -31.77
CA ALA A 208 -1.72 11.88 -32.91
C ALA A 208 -3.17 12.15 -32.51
N SER A 209 -3.62 11.63 -31.38
CA SER A 209 -5.02 11.74 -30.90
C SER A 209 -5.23 12.82 -29.85
N GLY A 210 -4.22 13.18 -29.07
CA GLY A 210 -4.33 14.01 -27.88
C GLY A 210 -4.90 13.28 -26.66
N ASP A 211 -5.04 11.97 -26.73
CA ASP A 211 -5.58 11.19 -25.60
C ASP A 211 -4.51 10.94 -24.54
N VAL A 212 -4.89 11.09 -23.27
CA VAL A 212 -4.13 10.54 -22.17
C VAL A 212 -4.44 9.05 -22.09
N PHE A 213 -3.46 8.20 -22.35
CA PHE A 213 -3.65 6.75 -22.27
C PHE A 213 -2.89 6.09 -21.12
N ARG A 214 -1.99 6.82 -20.45
CA ARG A 214 -1.29 6.39 -19.26
C ARG A 214 -1.16 7.55 -18.27
N SER A 215 -1.40 7.30 -17.02
CA SER A 215 -1.16 8.24 -15.92
C SER A 215 -0.70 7.43 -14.71
N GLU A 216 0.48 7.77 -14.18
CA GLU A 216 1.02 7.15 -12.97
C GLU A 216 1.40 8.22 -11.97
N PRO A 217 0.98 8.09 -10.70
CA PRO A 217 1.54 8.92 -9.64
C PRO A 217 3.02 8.58 -9.49
N THR A 218 3.87 9.61 -9.45
CA THR A 218 5.31 9.47 -9.27
C THR A 218 5.76 9.88 -7.87
N SER A 219 4.95 10.63 -7.14
CA SER A 219 5.01 10.69 -5.69
C SER A 219 4.26 9.50 -5.12
N HIS A 220 4.76 8.94 -4.04
CA HIS A 220 4.05 7.90 -3.32
C HIS A 220 2.88 8.55 -2.60
N LEU A 221 1.72 8.54 -3.27
CA LEU A 221 0.48 9.06 -2.71
C LEU A 221 -0.05 8.05 -1.69
N ARG A 222 -0.24 8.51 -0.48
CA ARG A 222 -1.31 7.96 0.34
C ARG A 222 -2.65 8.37 -0.31
N ASP A 223 -3.69 7.57 -0.10
CA ASP A 223 -5.04 7.77 -0.59
C ASP A 223 -5.47 9.25 -0.61
N PRO A 224 -6.05 9.75 -1.73
CA PRO A 224 -6.44 11.15 -1.89
C PRO A 224 -7.51 11.67 -0.92
N GLU A 225 -7.98 10.87 0.03
CA GLU A 225 -9.11 11.21 0.90
C GLU A 225 -8.77 12.09 2.11
N ALA A 226 -7.51 12.41 2.35
CA ALA A 226 -7.12 13.25 3.49
C ALA A 226 -7.16 14.76 3.22
N THR A 227 -7.68 15.20 2.06
CA THR A 227 -7.80 16.64 1.77
C THR A 227 -9.16 17.17 2.21
N HIS A 228 -9.25 17.68 3.41
CA HIS A 228 -10.32 18.59 3.82
C HIS A 228 -10.06 19.98 3.21
N THR A 229 -10.69 20.31 2.08
CA THR A 229 -10.71 21.68 1.59
C THR A 229 -11.66 22.53 2.43
N ARG A 230 -11.11 23.28 3.34
CA ARG A 230 -11.80 24.47 3.85
C ARG A 230 -11.46 25.64 2.93
N SER A 231 -12.42 26.10 2.15
CA SER A 231 -12.30 27.31 1.33
C SER A 231 -12.23 28.54 2.22
N ASP A 232 -11.45 29.51 1.74
CA ASP A 232 -11.36 30.90 2.12
C ASP A 232 -10.25 31.29 3.10
N ALA A 233 -9.04 31.47 2.53
CA ALA A 233 -8.07 32.41 3.09
C ALA A 233 -7.73 33.49 2.03
N PRO A 234 -7.63 34.75 2.40
CA PRO A 234 -7.40 35.85 1.45
C PRO A 234 -5.95 35.88 0.99
N THR A 235 -5.75 36.00 -0.30
CA THR A 235 -4.48 36.29 -0.97
C THR A 235 -3.79 37.50 -0.33
N GLN A 236 -2.62 37.30 0.26
CA GLN A 236 -1.69 38.36 0.61
C GLN A 236 -0.56 38.47 -0.42
N PRO A 237 -0.01 39.67 -0.62
CA PRO A 237 0.89 39.98 -1.74
C PRO A 237 2.29 39.43 -1.50
N SER A 238 2.92 38.99 -2.59
CA SER A 238 4.32 38.59 -2.72
C SER A 238 5.29 39.57 -2.01
N VAL A 239 6.03 39.06 -1.05
CA VAL A 239 7.15 39.77 -0.44
C VAL A 239 8.37 39.68 -1.35
N GLY A 240 8.90 40.81 -1.69
CA GLY A 240 9.99 40.97 -2.64
C GLY A 240 11.29 40.30 -2.23
N SER A 241 12.01 39.86 -3.24
CA SER A 241 13.36 39.31 -3.16
C SER A 241 14.30 40.22 -2.37
N VAL A 242 14.76 39.75 -1.21
CA VAL A 242 15.86 40.41 -0.47
C VAL A 242 17.15 40.14 -1.23
N ALA A 243 17.84 41.17 -1.60
CA ALA A 243 19.15 41.10 -2.25
C ALA A 243 20.14 40.33 -1.37
N ARG A 244 20.73 39.29 -1.91
CA ARG A 244 21.82 38.53 -1.27
C ARG A 244 22.98 39.46 -1.03
N GLN A 245 23.33 39.70 0.23
CA GLN A 245 24.65 40.20 0.61
C GLN A 245 25.66 39.10 0.30
N THR A 246 26.73 39.46 -0.40
CA THR A 246 27.83 38.56 -0.74
C THR A 246 28.79 38.36 0.45
N GLY A 247 28.32 37.78 1.52
CA GLY A 247 29.14 37.24 2.61
C GLY A 247 29.65 35.85 2.24
N VAL A 248 30.85 35.50 2.68
CA VAL A 248 31.36 34.14 2.58
C VAL A 248 30.52 33.29 3.54
N ILE A 249 29.72 32.35 3.02
CA ILE A 249 28.97 31.41 3.84
C ILE A 249 29.99 30.49 4.53
N GLN A 250 29.87 30.36 5.84
CA GLN A 250 30.67 29.44 6.65
C GLN A 250 29.78 28.28 7.09
N GLN A 251 30.34 27.07 7.18
CA GLN A 251 29.67 25.93 7.78
C GLN A 251 30.07 25.85 9.25
N VAL A 252 29.10 25.79 10.14
CA VAL A 252 29.30 25.84 11.60
C VAL A 252 28.37 24.84 12.28
N ASP A 253 28.90 24.07 13.23
CA ASP A 253 28.08 23.18 14.03
C ASP A 253 27.20 23.95 15.04
N GLY A 254 25.98 23.50 15.20
CA GLY A 254 25.04 23.98 16.22
C GLY A 254 24.43 22.84 17.02
N SER A 255 23.36 23.13 17.75
CA SER A 255 22.59 22.10 18.44
C SER A 255 21.09 22.32 18.26
N GLY A 256 20.32 21.23 18.33
CA GLY A 256 18.87 21.24 18.22
C GLY A 256 18.22 20.22 19.13
N TRP A 257 16.99 20.47 19.51
CA TRP A 257 16.12 19.46 20.10
C TRP A 257 15.40 18.72 19.00
N VAL A 258 15.39 17.38 19.10
CA VAL A 258 14.77 16.47 18.13
C VAL A 258 14.08 15.30 18.83
N PHE A 259 13.16 14.64 18.16
CA PHE A 259 12.74 13.28 18.45
C PHE A 259 13.68 12.32 17.72
N ASP A 260 14.18 11.29 18.41
CA ASP A 260 15.20 10.39 17.85
C ASP A 260 14.97 8.93 18.28
N PRO A 261 14.27 8.10 17.46
CA PRO A 261 13.69 8.41 16.14
C PRO A 261 12.34 9.10 16.27
N ASP A 262 11.56 8.78 17.28
CA ASP A 262 10.20 9.25 17.59
C ASP A 262 9.93 9.18 19.10
N PRO A 263 8.91 9.91 19.62
CA PRO A 263 8.63 9.93 21.05
C PRO A 263 8.06 8.60 21.57
N MET A 264 7.38 7.80 20.74
CA MET A 264 6.80 6.51 21.18
C MET A 264 7.90 5.47 21.43
N SER A 265 8.89 5.42 20.54
CA SER A 265 10.04 4.52 20.67
C SER A 265 10.90 4.89 21.89
N THR A 266 11.13 6.17 22.15
CA THR A 266 11.92 6.62 23.30
C THR A 266 11.17 6.42 24.64
N ALA A 267 9.86 6.60 24.65
CA ALA A 267 9.02 6.36 25.84
C ALA A 267 8.66 4.88 26.04
N ARG A 268 8.82 4.04 25.00
CA ARG A 268 8.32 2.65 24.93
C ARG A 268 6.81 2.59 25.17
N ALA A 269 6.08 3.46 24.50
CA ALA A 269 4.63 3.62 24.58
C ALA A 269 4.00 3.43 23.20
N ALA A 270 2.69 3.28 23.13
CA ALA A 270 1.91 3.40 21.92
C ALA A 270 1.13 4.72 21.92
N TYR A 271 0.80 5.23 20.73
CA TYR A 271 0.03 6.45 20.58
C TYR A 271 -1.32 6.34 21.29
N GLY A 272 -1.66 7.29 22.14
CA GLY A 272 -2.90 7.34 22.88
C GLY A 272 -3.04 6.35 24.06
N ASP A 273 -2.06 5.48 24.30
CA ASP A 273 -2.10 4.53 25.43
C ASP A 273 -1.88 5.20 26.79
N LEU A 274 -1.17 6.32 26.80
CA LEU A 274 -0.87 7.09 28.00
C LEU A 274 -1.28 8.56 27.79
N GLU A 275 -1.85 9.18 28.81
CA GLU A 275 -2.14 10.62 28.82
C GLU A 275 -0.88 11.43 28.51
N GLY A 276 -0.98 12.39 27.59
CA GLY A 276 0.13 13.24 27.16
C GLY A 276 0.95 12.71 25.98
N PHE A 277 0.62 11.52 25.46
CA PHE A 277 1.18 10.94 24.24
C PHE A 277 0.17 10.93 23.08
N GLU A 278 -0.51 12.06 22.92
CA GLU A 278 -1.43 12.33 21.81
C GLU A 278 -0.97 13.61 21.13
N ASP A 279 -1.34 13.79 19.88
CA ASP A 279 -0.98 14.96 19.11
C ASP A 279 -1.49 16.28 19.73
N ASN A 280 -2.76 16.37 20.03
CA ASN A 280 -3.41 17.51 20.67
C ASN A 280 -3.11 18.87 19.97
N ASP A 281 -3.21 18.90 18.64
CA ASP A 281 -3.02 20.10 17.80
C ASP A 281 -1.66 20.81 18.09
N ASP A 282 -0.56 20.05 18.00
CA ASP A 282 0.84 20.41 18.25
C ASP A 282 1.18 20.95 19.62
N ALA A 283 0.26 20.87 20.56
CA ALA A 283 0.51 21.36 21.90
C ALA A 283 1.60 20.55 22.62
N ASP A 284 2.49 21.26 23.30
CA ASP A 284 3.47 20.62 24.17
C ASP A 284 2.78 19.89 25.33
N SER A 285 3.22 18.66 25.58
CA SER A 285 2.96 17.95 26.84
C SER A 285 4.27 17.73 27.59
N PRO A 286 4.23 17.61 28.94
CA PRO A 286 5.42 17.25 29.71
C PRO A 286 6.01 15.90 29.29
N GLU A 287 5.16 14.96 28.89
CA GLU A 287 5.50 13.61 28.46
C GLU A 287 6.28 13.63 27.15
N LEU A 288 5.77 14.32 26.12
CA LEU A 288 6.43 14.50 24.82
C LEU A 288 7.71 15.35 24.96
N THR A 289 7.66 16.43 25.72
CA THR A 289 8.84 17.27 25.98
C THR A 289 9.97 16.49 26.64
N ALA A 290 9.66 15.50 27.49
CA ALA A 290 10.66 14.62 28.13
C ALA A 290 11.34 13.66 27.11
N GLN A 291 10.75 13.46 25.93
CA GLN A 291 11.33 12.65 24.87
C GLN A 291 12.30 13.41 23.96
N LEU A 292 12.35 14.73 24.05
CA LEU A 292 13.30 15.55 23.30
C LEU A 292 14.75 15.17 23.64
N ARG A 293 15.57 15.12 22.61
CA ARG A 293 17.01 14.86 22.71
C ARG A 293 17.78 15.98 22.09
N GLU A 294 18.78 16.50 22.82
CA GLU A 294 19.72 17.43 22.22
C GLU A 294 20.66 16.68 21.26
N ARG A 295 20.75 17.15 20.04
CA ARG A 295 21.62 16.60 18.98
C ARG A 295 22.44 17.71 18.34
N THR A 296 23.65 17.36 17.87
CA THR A 296 24.47 18.27 17.09
C THR A 296 23.87 18.43 15.70
N LEU A 297 23.58 19.67 15.29
CA LEU A 297 23.25 20.04 13.94
C LEU A 297 24.55 20.42 13.24
N ARG A 298 25.04 19.57 12.36
CA ARG A 298 26.33 19.78 11.69
C ARG A 298 26.20 20.69 10.49
N ASP A 299 27.25 21.45 10.25
CA ASP A 299 27.42 22.27 9.02
C ASP A 299 26.22 23.20 8.70
N LEU A 300 25.65 23.83 9.71
CA LEU A 300 24.69 24.92 9.51
C LEU A 300 25.33 26.06 8.71
N SER A 301 24.64 26.62 7.74
CA SER A 301 25.12 27.78 7.01
C SER A 301 25.06 29.03 7.88
N PHE A 302 26.18 29.74 8.00
CA PHE A 302 26.31 31.04 8.68
C PHE A 302 26.75 32.14 7.69
N ASP A 303 25.93 33.14 7.51
CA ASP A 303 26.19 34.26 6.56
C ASP A 303 26.94 35.46 7.16
N GLY A 304 27.38 35.33 8.40
CA GLY A 304 28.00 36.40 9.17
C GLY A 304 27.05 37.10 10.15
N SER A 305 25.75 36.81 10.10
CA SER A 305 24.69 37.33 10.95
C SER A 305 23.74 36.25 11.48
N THR A 306 23.32 35.35 10.63
CA THR A 306 22.33 34.30 10.98
C THR A 306 22.80 32.92 10.59
N TYR A 307 22.34 31.92 11.37
CA TYR A 307 22.46 30.52 11.12
C TYR A 307 21.18 30.01 10.46
N SER A 308 21.30 29.15 9.44
CA SER A 308 20.18 28.54 8.75
C SER A 308 20.33 27.02 8.62
N LEU A 309 19.20 26.29 8.55
CA LEU A 309 19.12 24.82 8.39
C LEU A 309 19.44 24.45 6.92
N SER A 310 20.63 24.79 6.48
CA SER A 310 21.13 24.56 5.12
C SER A 310 22.59 24.15 5.19
N GLY A 311 22.91 22.96 4.75
CA GLY A 311 24.23 22.34 4.81
C GLY A 311 24.51 21.50 3.57
N PRO A 312 25.65 20.78 3.53
CA PRO A 312 26.05 19.98 2.38
C PRO A 312 25.20 18.74 2.17
N TRP A 313 24.44 18.29 3.19
CA TRP A 313 23.66 17.06 3.17
C TRP A 313 22.17 17.26 3.34
N ALA A 314 21.74 18.34 3.98
CA ALA A 314 20.33 18.71 4.16
C ALA A 314 20.14 20.20 3.89
N ASP A 315 19.04 20.61 3.25
CA ASP A 315 18.80 21.97 2.80
C ASP A 315 17.30 22.31 2.88
N MET A 316 16.90 22.94 3.98
CA MET A 316 15.51 23.34 4.24
C MET A 316 15.04 24.37 3.21
N ARG A 317 13.85 24.17 2.66
CA ARG A 317 13.16 25.04 1.70
C ARG A 317 11.71 25.23 2.11
N ASP A 318 11.29 26.46 2.24
CA ASP A 318 9.90 26.84 2.55
C ASP A 318 9.19 27.24 1.25
N VAL A 319 8.69 26.24 0.52
CA VAL A 319 8.11 26.40 -0.82
C VAL A 319 6.67 25.91 -0.93
N GLU A 320 6.26 25.01 -0.04
CA GLU A 320 4.90 24.51 0.05
C GLU A 320 4.00 25.51 0.80
N VAL A 321 2.72 25.25 0.86
CA VAL A 321 1.76 26.02 1.64
C VAL A 321 1.29 25.15 2.81
N PRO A 322 1.27 25.66 4.04
CA PRO A 322 1.56 27.04 4.46
C PRO A 322 3.05 27.37 4.52
N GLN A 323 3.44 28.56 4.08
CA GLN A 323 4.82 29.02 4.25
C GLN A 323 5.03 29.50 5.69
N ARG A 324 5.88 28.79 6.44
CA ARG A 324 6.18 29.07 7.85
C ARG A 324 7.49 29.86 8.06
N GLY A 325 8.31 29.99 7.02
CA GLY A 325 9.59 30.72 7.03
C GLY A 325 10.81 29.80 7.10
N SER A 326 11.99 30.39 6.88
CA SER A 326 13.27 29.65 6.83
C SER A 326 13.90 29.40 8.20
N PHE A 327 13.30 29.87 9.28
CA PHE A 327 13.76 29.77 10.69
C PHE A 327 15.22 30.17 10.93
N ALA A 328 15.79 31.03 10.05
CA ALA A 328 17.14 31.55 10.24
C ALA A 328 17.21 32.46 11.49
N GLN A 329 18.26 32.29 12.30
CA GLN A 329 18.38 32.98 13.58
C GLN A 329 19.84 33.34 13.93
N GLU A 330 20.04 34.27 14.90
CA GLU A 330 21.36 34.74 15.32
C GLU A 330 22.14 33.73 16.17
N SER A 331 21.47 32.71 16.70
CA SER A 331 22.08 31.64 17.52
C SER A 331 22.21 30.32 16.72
N SER A 332 23.32 29.58 16.94
CA SER A 332 23.46 28.21 16.42
C SER A 332 22.71 27.17 17.25
N THR A 333 21.92 27.61 18.25
CA THR A 333 21.15 26.72 19.17
C THR A 333 19.68 26.76 18.78
N PHE A 334 19.19 25.67 18.18
CA PHE A 334 17.82 25.49 17.67
C PHE A 334 17.01 24.60 18.65
N HIS A 335 16.76 25.13 19.86
CA HIS A 335 16.05 24.41 20.93
C HIS A 335 14.57 24.81 20.90
N PHE A 336 13.80 24.17 20.04
CA PHE A 336 12.36 24.34 19.91
C PHE A 336 11.63 23.10 20.41
N THR A 337 10.44 23.29 20.98
CA THR A 337 9.50 22.21 21.30
C THR A 337 8.51 22.07 20.14
N ARG A 338 7.75 21.00 20.10
CA ARG A 338 6.82 20.69 18.99
C ARG A 338 5.76 21.76 18.73
N SER A 339 5.37 22.52 19.73
CA SER A 339 4.45 23.67 19.56
C SER A 339 5.03 24.85 18.77
N HIS A 340 6.28 24.78 18.35
CA HIS A 340 6.93 25.81 17.56
C HIS A 340 7.27 25.31 16.16
N PRO A 341 6.82 25.95 15.08
CA PRO A 341 6.99 25.45 13.69
C PRO A 341 8.44 25.17 13.24
N ALA A 342 9.43 25.69 13.95
CA ALA A 342 10.83 25.38 13.66
C ALA A 342 11.26 23.99 14.17
N PHE A 343 10.46 23.31 15.00
CA PHE A 343 10.79 22.00 15.53
C PHE A 343 10.89 20.96 14.41
N GLU A 344 9.89 20.91 13.53
CA GLU A 344 9.82 20.01 12.39
C GLU A 344 11.01 20.23 11.43
N ALA A 345 11.36 21.51 11.20
CA ALA A 345 12.51 21.85 10.36
C ALA A 345 13.84 21.35 10.98
N VAL A 346 14.01 21.50 12.30
CA VAL A 346 15.19 21.02 13.04
C VAL A 346 15.26 19.50 13.05
N ASN A 347 14.13 18.85 13.32
CA ASN A 347 14.00 17.38 13.35
C ASN A 347 14.35 16.79 11.98
N THR A 348 13.75 17.31 10.92
CA THR A 348 13.99 16.85 9.55
C THR A 348 15.43 17.09 9.11
N TYR A 349 16.00 18.29 9.39
CA TYR A 349 17.41 18.59 9.11
C TYR A 349 18.35 17.56 9.74
N PHE A 350 18.15 17.26 11.03
CA PHE A 350 18.96 16.29 11.76
C PHE A 350 18.91 14.90 11.12
N HIS A 351 17.71 14.37 10.86
CA HIS A 351 17.55 13.00 10.34
C HIS A 351 18.12 12.85 8.94
N ILE A 352 17.91 13.82 8.06
CA ILE A 352 18.48 13.80 6.69
C ILE A 352 20.00 13.95 6.74
N ASP A 353 20.53 14.94 7.45
CA ASP A 353 21.99 15.19 7.51
C ASP A 353 22.73 13.97 8.05
N GLN A 354 22.28 13.41 9.16
CA GLN A 354 22.95 12.24 9.76
C GLN A 354 22.88 11.01 8.85
N SER A 355 21.75 10.79 8.14
CA SER A 355 21.59 9.66 7.23
C SER A 355 22.50 9.80 6.00
N MET A 356 22.53 10.98 5.38
CA MET A 356 23.40 11.23 4.22
C MET A 356 24.89 11.17 4.57
N ARG A 357 25.29 11.62 5.78
CA ARG A 357 26.66 11.44 6.27
C ARG A 357 26.99 9.97 6.50
N TYR A 358 26.08 9.22 7.09
CA TYR A 358 26.27 7.79 7.29
C TYR A 358 26.54 7.09 5.95
N ILE A 359 25.76 7.38 4.91
CA ILE A 359 25.98 6.82 3.56
C ILE A 359 27.35 7.22 2.99
N ASN A 360 27.67 8.51 3.00
CA ASN A 360 28.83 9.03 2.28
C ASN A 360 30.13 8.93 3.08
N GLU A 361 30.11 9.18 4.41
CA GLU A 361 31.31 9.24 5.24
C GLU A 361 31.58 7.91 5.96
N THR A 362 30.53 7.18 6.43
CA THR A 362 30.70 5.91 7.14
C THR A 362 30.73 4.72 6.19
N LEU A 363 29.72 4.57 5.34
CA LEU A 363 29.68 3.47 4.39
C LEU A 363 30.61 3.71 3.17
N GLY A 364 31.05 4.94 2.95
CA GLY A 364 31.91 5.30 1.80
C GLY A 364 31.21 5.11 0.45
N PHE A 365 29.87 5.18 0.43
CA PHE A 365 29.06 5.04 -0.76
C PHE A 365 28.70 6.44 -1.29
N PRO A 366 29.29 6.89 -2.43
CA PRO A 366 29.10 8.27 -2.91
C PRO A 366 27.69 8.44 -3.51
N LEU A 367 26.79 9.08 -2.76
CA LEU A 367 25.40 9.31 -3.16
C LEU A 367 24.95 10.72 -2.80
N LYS A 368 24.36 11.41 -3.78
CA LYS A 368 23.75 12.75 -3.66
C LYS A 368 22.53 12.84 -4.56
N PRO A 369 21.65 13.82 -4.31
CA PRO A 369 20.58 14.16 -5.26
C PRO A 369 21.16 14.38 -6.66
N ILE A 370 20.42 13.94 -7.68
CA ILE A 370 20.85 14.02 -9.10
C ILE A 370 20.24 15.22 -9.83
N TYR A 371 19.19 15.84 -9.27
CA TYR A 371 18.45 16.93 -9.91
C TYR A 371 19.03 18.32 -9.62
N TYR A 372 19.90 18.43 -8.61
CA TYR A 372 20.51 19.70 -8.18
C TYR A 372 21.79 19.47 -7.36
N ASP A 373 22.60 20.51 -7.23
CA ASP A 373 23.76 20.52 -6.34
C ASP A 373 23.36 20.88 -4.90
N GLY A 374 24.08 20.35 -3.92
CA GLY A 374 23.93 20.66 -2.49
C GLY A 374 23.28 19.53 -1.69
N GLY A 375 22.73 19.89 -0.54
CA GLY A 375 22.03 18.96 0.37
C GLY A 375 20.65 18.59 -0.15
N VAL A 376 20.10 17.52 0.44
CA VAL A 376 18.73 17.07 0.16
C VAL A 376 17.76 18.20 0.52
N ARG A 377 17.00 18.65 -0.47
CA ARG A 377 15.98 19.69 -0.28
C ARG A 377 14.75 19.12 0.38
N PHE A 378 14.26 19.78 1.41
CA PHE A 378 13.06 19.35 2.11
C PHE A 378 12.21 20.57 2.54
N ASP A 379 10.90 20.38 2.58
CA ASP A 379 9.93 21.30 3.16
C ASP A 379 9.20 20.58 4.30
N PRO A 380 9.35 21.03 5.56
CA PRO A 380 8.77 20.36 6.71
C PRO A 380 7.27 20.67 6.90
N HIS A 381 6.71 21.61 6.13
CA HIS A 381 5.34 22.10 6.29
C HIS A 381 4.57 22.07 4.96
N TRP A 382 3.73 21.04 4.79
CA TRP A 382 2.93 20.87 3.59
C TRP A 382 1.47 20.61 3.94
N GLY A 383 0.62 21.65 3.81
CA GLY A 383 -0.84 21.54 4.01
C GLY A 383 -1.24 21.34 5.46
N ASP A 384 -1.94 22.31 6.05
CA ASP A 384 -2.31 22.35 7.48
C ASP A 384 -3.04 21.08 7.99
N ASP A 385 -3.75 20.35 7.14
CA ASP A 385 -4.51 19.14 7.49
C ASP A 385 -4.05 17.92 6.66
N THR A 386 -2.86 17.98 6.03
CA THR A 386 -2.39 16.89 5.15
C THR A 386 -1.76 15.75 5.95
N VAL A 387 -2.44 14.61 6.00
CA VAL A 387 -1.94 13.38 6.64
C VAL A 387 -1.11 12.59 5.63
N ASN A 388 0.06 13.11 5.23
CA ASN A 388 0.95 12.45 4.25
C ASN A 388 2.37 13.01 4.32
N ALA A 389 3.32 12.29 3.71
CA ALA A 389 4.65 12.76 3.37
C ALA A 389 5.00 12.29 1.95
N GLN A 390 5.91 12.98 1.24
CA GLN A 390 6.23 12.62 -0.14
C GLN A 390 7.65 12.95 -0.53
N TYR A 391 8.30 12.01 -1.24
CA TYR A 391 9.39 12.30 -2.15
C TYR A 391 8.83 12.67 -3.53
N LEU A 392 9.25 13.80 -4.08
CA LEU A 392 8.87 14.28 -5.41
C LEU A 392 9.93 13.86 -6.43
N SER A 393 9.71 12.75 -7.14
CA SER A 393 10.60 12.34 -8.21
C SER A 393 10.60 13.37 -9.35
N GLY A 394 11.77 13.56 -10.01
CA GLY A 394 11.94 14.62 -11.02
C GLY A 394 12.29 16.01 -10.43
N ASP A 395 11.94 16.28 -9.18
CA ASP A 395 12.39 17.44 -8.41
C ASP A 395 13.44 17.08 -7.34
N GLY A 396 13.37 15.84 -6.82
CA GLY A 396 14.31 15.33 -5.82
C GLY A 396 14.11 15.90 -4.41
N ARG A 397 12.97 16.52 -4.14
CA ARG A 397 12.63 17.19 -2.89
C ARG A 397 11.70 16.31 -2.04
N LEU A 398 11.83 16.47 -0.72
CA LEU A 398 10.93 15.90 0.27
C LEU A 398 9.95 16.96 0.77
N ARG A 399 8.71 16.55 1.10
CA ARG A 399 7.73 17.38 1.78
C ARG A 399 6.93 16.58 2.79
N PHE A 400 6.55 17.23 3.89
CA PHE A 400 5.92 16.59 5.04
C PHE A 400 4.65 17.34 5.44
N GLY A 401 3.54 16.60 5.60
CA GLY A 401 2.24 17.16 5.94
C GLY A 401 2.08 17.38 7.44
N GLU A 402 1.24 18.38 7.77
CA GLU A 402 0.93 18.84 9.14
C GLU A 402 -0.43 18.29 9.64
N GLY A 403 -0.84 17.08 9.20
CA GLY A 403 -2.12 16.48 9.59
C GLY A 403 -1.97 15.29 10.53
N GLY A 404 -2.72 15.30 11.64
CA GLY A 404 -2.49 14.39 12.77
C GLY A 404 -1.17 14.74 13.45
N ALA A 405 -0.50 13.80 14.10
CA ALA A 405 0.89 14.06 14.52
C ALA A 405 1.75 14.27 13.27
N ASP A 406 2.42 15.41 13.19
CA ASP A 406 3.10 15.86 11.99
C ASP A 406 4.13 14.86 11.46
N ALA A 407 4.12 14.66 10.13
CA ALA A 407 5.01 13.71 9.50
C ALA A 407 6.50 14.03 9.74
N ALA A 408 6.85 15.31 9.83
CA ALA A 408 8.19 15.80 10.09
C ALA A 408 8.66 15.62 11.56
N GLU A 409 7.81 15.17 12.45
CA GLU A 409 8.13 14.84 13.84
C GLU A 409 8.62 13.40 14.02
N ASP A 410 8.49 12.55 13.00
CA ASP A 410 8.86 11.13 13.05
C ASP A 410 10.04 10.81 12.14
N GLY A 411 11.15 10.36 12.74
CA GLY A 411 12.37 9.99 12.02
C GLY A 411 12.16 8.83 11.05
N ASP A 412 11.24 7.89 11.34
CA ASP A 412 10.93 6.80 10.43
C ASP A 412 10.26 7.31 9.15
N ILE A 413 9.35 8.28 9.25
CA ILE A 413 8.69 8.87 8.08
C ILE A 413 9.69 9.71 7.28
N ILE A 414 10.50 10.54 7.95
CA ILE A 414 11.55 11.34 7.30
C ILE A 414 12.50 10.43 6.51
N LEU A 415 12.95 9.33 7.12
CA LEU A 415 13.89 8.41 6.48
C LEU A 415 13.24 7.49 5.45
N HIS A 416 11.94 7.23 5.56
CA HIS A 416 11.16 6.55 4.52
C HIS A 416 11.14 7.40 3.24
N GLU A 417 10.76 8.67 3.33
CA GLU A 417 10.76 9.57 2.16
C GLU A 417 12.17 9.77 1.59
N LEU A 418 13.17 9.87 2.46
CA LEU A 418 14.56 9.86 2.01
C LEU A 418 14.91 8.56 1.28
N GLY A 419 14.40 7.42 1.72
CA GLY A 419 14.61 6.11 1.10
C GLY A 419 14.18 6.07 -0.37
N HIS A 420 13.04 6.71 -0.72
CA HIS A 420 12.64 6.89 -2.11
C HIS A 420 13.66 7.71 -2.89
N GLY A 421 14.16 8.81 -2.30
CA GLY A 421 15.22 9.61 -2.88
C GLY A 421 16.52 8.81 -3.10
N LEU A 422 16.95 8.03 -2.11
CA LEU A 422 18.14 7.17 -2.24
C LEU A 422 18.01 6.18 -3.39
N HIS A 423 16.85 5.50 -3.51
CA HIS A 423 16.59 4.56 -4.59
C HIS A 423 16.59 5.26 -5.96
N ASP A 424 15.96 6.42 -6.06
CA ASP A 424 15.93 7.21 -7.29
C ASP A 424 17.34 7.69 -7.71
N TRP A 425 18.07 8.28 -6.77
CA TRP A 425 19.42 8.81 -7.08
C TRP A 425 20.44 7.72 -7.36
N VAL A 426 20.36 6.57 -6.70
CA VAL A 426 21.31 5.47 -6.94
C VAL A 426 21.08 4.79 -8.29
N THR A 427 19.87 4.88 -8.82
CA THR A 427 19.47 4.40 -10.14
C THR A 427 19.54 5.46 -11.24
N ASP A 428 20.08 6.65 -10.92
CA ASP A 428 20.24 7.78 -11.86
C ASP A 428 18.89 8.20 -12.50
N GLY A 429 17.80 8.27 -11.69
CA GLY A 429 16.46 8.63 -12.12
C GLY A 429 15.63 7.48 -12.68
N ASN A 430 16.14 6.25 -12.67
CA ASN A 430 15.48 5.06 -13.21
C ASN A 430 14.87 4.21 -12.09
N LEU A 431 14.05 4.83 -11.26
CA LEU A 431 13.39 4.21 -10.11
C LEU A 431 12.46 3.06 -10.51
N GLY A 432 12.80 1.84 -10.11
CA GLY A 432 11.93 0.67 -10.23
C GLY A 432 10.86 0.65 -9.12
N ARG A 433 9.58 0.58 -9.52
CA ARG A 433 8.44 0.63 -8.57
C ARG A 433 7.67 -0.68 -8.47
N THR A 434 8.06 -1.67 -9.25
CA THR A 434 7.35 -2.94 -9.40
C THR A 434 7.17 -3.66 -8.07
N PHE A 435 5.96 -4.12 -7.80
CA PHE A 435 5.62 -4.90 -6.60
C PHE A 435 6.05 -4.26 -5.28
N GLY A 436 5.93 -2.95 -5.17
CA GLY A 436 6.28 -2.22 -3.95
C GLY A 436 7.78 -2.16 -3.63
N LEU A 437 8.67 -2.42 -4.60
CA LEU A 437 10.13 -2.43 -4.35
C LEU A 437 10.63 -1.10 -3.77
N SER A 438 10.15 0.04 -4.27
CA SER A 438 10.54 1.34 -3.74
C SER A 438 10.01 1.56 -2.32
N GLU A 439 8.75 1.18 -2.05
CA GLU A 439 8.13 1.27 -0.72
C GLU A 439 8.90 0.44 0.32
N GLY A 440 9.14 -0.83 -0.01
CA GLY A 440 9.85 -1.72 0.89
C GLY A 440 11.32 -1.33 1.08
N SER A 441 11.94 -0.68 0.09
CA SER A 441 13.29 -0.13 0.22
C SER A 441 13.32 1.05 1.19
N SER A 442 12.31 1.90 1.15
CA SER A 442 12.14 3.03 2.04
C SER A 442 11.82 2.60 3.47
N ASP A 443 10.93 1.63 3.64
CA ASP A 443 10.61 1.01 4.94
C ASP A 443 11.85 0.38 5.58
N TYR A 444 12.65 -0.35 4.79
CA TYR A 444 13.89 -0.95 5.28
C TYR A 444 14.88 0.12 5.75
N TRP A 445 15.07 1.20 4.97
CA TRP A 445 16.04 2.24 5.30
C TRP A 445 15.68 2.94 6.61
N ALA A 446 14.42 3.29 6.82
CA ALA A 446 13.91 3.86 8.05
C ALA A 446 14.09 2.90 9.24
N ALA A 447 13.63 1.66 9.09
CA ALA A 447 13.73 0.66 10.16
C ALA A 447 15.18 0.29 10.52
N SER A 448 16.11 0.28 9.55
CA SER A 448 17.53 0.06 9.80
C SER A 448 18.10 1.09 10.78
N TYR A 449 17.74 2.36 10.60
CA TYR A 449 18.15 3.41 11.53
C TYR A 449 17.54 3.22 12.91
N SER A 450 16.23 3.18 13.00
CA SER A 450 15.51 3.15 14.28
C SER A 450 15.87 1.94 15.11
N ARG A 451 16.00 0.77 14.49
CA ARG A 451 16.43 -0.45 15.16
C ARG A 451 17.87 -0.34 15.68
N SER A 452 18.76 0.33 14.93
CA SER A 452 20.17 0.50 15.35
C SER A 452 20.35 1.30 16.65
N LEU A 453 19.34 2.07 17.06
CA LEU A 453 19.35 2.83 18.32
C LEU A 453 19.16 1.94 19.55
N GLY A 454 18.66 0.70 19.38
CA GLY A 454 18.51 -0.27 20.48
C GLY A 454 17.52 0.17 21.58
N LEU A 455 16.54 1.00 21.23
CA LEU A 455 15.57 1.52 22.20
C LEU A 455 14.54 0.49 22.65
N LEU A 456 14.14 -0.41 21.75
CA LEU A 456 13.16 -1.46 21.97
C LEU A 456 13.83 -2.82 22.13
N ASP A 457 13.23 -3.68 22.93
CA ASP A 457 13.65 -5.08 23.08
C ASP A 457 13.01 -5.94 21.97
N PRO A 458 13.72 -6.96 21.43
CA PRO A 458 13.15 -7.86 20.42
C PRO A 458 11.85 -8.58 20.85
N THR A 459 11.56 -8.63 22.14
CA THR A 459 10.30 -9.20 22.69
C THR A 459 9.16 -8.18 22.75
N ASP A 460 9.42 -6.91 22.47
CA ASP A 460 8.38 -5.88 22.42
C ASP A 460 7.49 -6.14 21.18
N PRO A 461 6.17 -6.18 21.33
CA PRO A 461 5.26 -6.40 20.20
C PRO A 461 5.42 -5.40 19.05
N THR A 462 5.89 -4.19 19.38
CA THR A 462 6.08 -3.10 18.40
C THR A 462 7.51 -3.01 17.86
N TYR A 463 8.41 -3.93 18.25
CA TYR A 463 9.83 -3.94 17.82
C TYR A 463 10.02 -3.88 16.31
N HIS A 464 9.10 -4.49 15.57
CA HIS A 464 9.14 -4.54 14.10
C HIS A 464 8.30 -3.46 13.43
N THR A 465 7.61 -2.61 14.19
CA THR A 465 6.73 -1.56 13.67
C THR A 465 7.49 -0.26 13.51
N MET A 466 7.35 0.39 12.38
CA MET A 466 7.88 1.71 12.08
C MET A 466 6.76 2.76 11.98
N ALA A 467 7.13 4.05 11.99
CA ALA A 467 6.22 5.20 11.95
C ALA A 467 5.18 5.14 13.09
N ARG A 468 5.68 5.18 14.33
CA ARG A 468 4.86 4.97 15.54
C ARG A 468 4.22 6.26 16.05
N TRP A 469 4.70 7.41 15.60
CA TRP A 469 4.23 8.72 16.02
C TRP A 469 3.58 9.49 14.88
N GLY A 470 4.33 9.81 13.83
CA GLY A 470 3.86 10.64 12.74
C GLY A 470 2.65 10.08 12.02
N LEU A 471 1.77 10.97 11.58
CA LEU A 471 0.49 10.68 10.92
C LEU A 471 -0.54 9.96 11.80
N GLN A 472 -0.29 9.83 13.12
CA GLN A 472 -1.27 9.30 14.04
C GLN A 472 -2.41 10.33 14.30
N PRO A 473 -3.66 9.91 14.59
CA PRO A 473 -4.13 8.52 14.73
C PRO A 473 -4.53 7.85 13.40
N TYR A 474 -4.22 8.44 12.26
CA TYR A 474 -4.69 7.99 10.94
C TYR A 474 -3.83 6.87 10.33
N PHE A 475 -2.62 6.65 10.84
CA PHE A 475 -1.70 5.65 10.34
C PHE A 475 -1.29 4.66 11.42
N GLY A 476 -1.58 3.37 11.22
CA GLY A 476 -1.29 2.30 12.19
C GLY A 476 0.16 1.78 12.18
N GLY A 477 1.04 2.40 11.40
CA GLY A 477 2.42 1.93 11.16
C GLY A 477 2.48 0.75 10.18
N ARG A 478 3.71 0.42 9.75
CA ARG A 478 4.03 -0.76 8.93
C ARG A 478 5.01 -1.67 9.64
N THR A 479 5.10 -2.95 9.21
CA THR A 479 5.99 -3.92 9.85
C THR A 479 7.11 -4.36 8.91
N VAL A 480 8.31 -4.46 9.46
CA VAL A 480 9.46 -5.07 8.77
C VAL A 480 9.69 -6.53 9.18
N ASN A 481 8.64 -7.18 9.68
CA ASN A 481 8.56 -8.63 9.93
C ASN A 481 7.27 -9.21 9.35
N TYR A 482 6.89 -8.75 8.17
CA TYR A 482 5.72 -9.26 7.46
C TYR A 482 5.97 -10.70 7.00
N SER A 483 4.99 -11.60 7.23
CA SER A 483 5.15 -13.03 6.96
C SER A 483 4.86 -13.43 5.50
N GLY A 484 4.43 -12.48 4.67
CA GLY A 484 4.08 -12.72 3.27
C GLY A 484 5.21 -13.34 2.45
N GLN A 485 4.82 -14.15 1.46
CA GLN A 485 5.70 -14.87 0.53
C GLN A 485 5.54 -14.34 -0.89
N TYR A 486 6.64 -13.96 -1.51
CA TYR A 486 6.65 -13.58 -2.93
C TYR A 486 6.58 -14.82 -3.84
N PRO A 487 5.83 -14.82 -4.95
CA PRO A 487 4.86 -13.80 -5.35
C PRO A 487 3.41 -14.10 -4.89
N PHE A 488 3.20 -15.11 -4.04
CA PHE A 488 1.89 -15.69 -3.75
C PHE A 488 1.02 -14.77 -2.89
N ASP A 489 1.64 -13.98 -2.00
CA ASP A 489 0.96 -13.06 -1.09
C ASP A 489 1.01 -11.60 -1.58
N LEU A 490 1.32 -11.39 -2.88
CA LEU A 490 1.20 -10.07 -3.49
C LEU A 490 -0.27 -9.66 -3.55
N THR A 491 -0.56 -8.48 -3.04
CA THR A 491 -1.91 -7.91 -2.94
C THR A 491 -2.21 -6.90 -4.06
N GLY A 492 -1.18 -6.43 -4.77
CA GLY A 492 -1.26 -5.29 -5.69
C GLY A 492 -1.15 -3.93 -4.99
N ALA A 493 -1.27 -3.88 -3.65
CA ALA A 493 -1.05 -2.66 -2.86
C ALA A 493 0.46 -2.50 -2.60
N ILE A 494 1.08 -1.50 -3.21
CA ILE A 494 2.54 -1.30 -3.20
C ILE A 494 3.13 -1.21 -1.79
N HIS A 495 2.42 -0.60 -0.84
CA HIS A 495 2.85 -0.51 0.56
C HIS A 495 2.81 -1.87 1.28
N THR A 496 1.77 -2.68 1.05
CA THR A 496 1.66 -4.03 1.62
C THR A 496 2.69 -4.96 1.01
N ASP A 497 2.81 -4.95 -0.32
CA ASP A 497 3.74 -5.80 -1.06
C ASP A 497 5.20 -5.44 -0.76
N GLY A 498 5.48 -4.15 -0.55
CA GLY A 498 6.79 -3.64 -0.14
C GLY A 498 7.28 -4.22 1.19
N GLN A 499 6.38 -4.52 2.13
CA GLN A 499 6.75 -5.13 3.41
C GLN A 499 7.42 -6.50 3.25
N ILE A 500 7.10 -7.26 2.18
CA ILE A 500 7.78 -8.54 1.90
C ILE A 500 9.28 -8.31 1.65
N TRP A 501 9.59 -7.31 0.81
CA TRP A 501 10.98 -6.92 0.52
C TRP A 501 11.70 -6.35 1.74
N ALA A 502 11.08 -5.39 2.44
CA ALA A 502 11.64 -4.79 3.65
C ALA A 502 11.98 -5.86 4.71
N SER A 503 11.07 -6.81 4.93
CA SER A 503 11.25 -7.90 5.90
C SER A 503 12.35 -8.88 5.50
N ALA A 504 12.53 -9.13 4.19
CA ALA A 504 13.63 -9.96 3.71
C ALA A 504 14.99 -9.31 3.99
N VAL A 505 15.14 -8.02 3.64
CA VAL A 505 16.40 -7.30 3.88
C VAL A 505 16.67 -7.12 5.36
N MET A 506 15.62 -6.86 6.17
CA MET A 506 15.76 -6.76 7.62
C MET A 506 16.21 -8.09 8.27
N SER A 507 15.77 -9.23 7.73
CA SER A 507 16.26 -10.54 8.20
C SER A 507 17.76 -10.78 7.91
N VAL A 508 18.31 -10.13 6.90
CA VAL A 508 19.77 -10.08 6.66
C VAL A 508 20.45 -9.16 7.68
N TRP A 509 19.81 -8.02 7.97
CA TRP A 509 20.28 -7.06 8.97
C TRP A 509 20.40 -7.67 10.37
N ASP A 510 19.44 -8.50 10.77
CA ASP A 510 19.44 -9.21 12.05
C ASP A 510 20.68 -10.11 12.25
N GLU A 511 21.25 -10.61 11.15
CA GLU A 511 22.42 -11.51 11.18
C GLU A 511 23.76 -10.79 10.92
N LEU A 512 23.78 -9.82 10.00
CA LEU A 512 25.01 -9.17 9.55
C LEU A 512 25.23 -7.78 10.20
N GLY A 513 24.21 -7.23 10.82
CA GLY A 513 24.22 -5.90 11.41
C GLY A 513 24.06 -4.79 10.36
N ARG A 514 23.92 -3.56 10.87
CA ARG A 514 23.54 -2.39 10.11
C ARG A 514 24.50 -2.07 8.94
N GLU A 515 25.77 -1.79 9.25
CA GLU A 515 26.73 -1.27 8.26
C GLU A 515 26.91 -2.22 7.08
N THR A 516 27.02 -3.54 7.35
CA THR A 516 27.18 -4.55 6.31
C THR A 516 25.95 -4.61 5.43
N THR A 517 24.76 -4.70 6.04
CA THR A 517 23.52 -4.88 5.27
C THR A 517 23.13 -3.61 4.52
N ASP A 518 23.28 -2.43 5.12
CA ASP A 518 23.01 -1.15 4.46
C ASP A 518 23.91 -0.93 3.23
N LEU A 519 25.18 -1.32 3.32
CA LEU A 519 26.10 -1.25 2.18
C LEU A 519 25.71 -2.26 1.07
N LEU A 520 25.35 -3.50 1.43
CA LEU A 520 24.86 -4.50 0.48
C LEU A 520 23.60 -4.00 -0.21
N PHE A 521 22.68 -3.40 0.54
CA PHE A 521 21.42 -2.87 0.07
C PHE A 521 21.61 -1.73 -0.95
N LEU A 522 22.40 -0.70 -0.62
CA LEU A 522 22.68 0.42 -1.53
C LEU A 522 23.39 -0.07 -2.80
N GLU A 523 24.34 -0.99 -2.65
CA GLU A 523 25.06 -1.59 -3.76
C GLU A 523 24.10 -2.34 -4.69
N ALA A 524 23.17 -3.13 -4.12
CA ALA A 524 22.15 -3.85 -4.87
C ALA A 524 21.21 -2.92 -5.63
N LEU A 525 20.67 -1.89 -4.97
CA LEU A 525 19.79 -0.91 -5.62
C LEU A 525 20.51 -0.22 -6.81
N SER A 526 21.80 0.06 -6.69
CA SER A 526 22.59 0.69 -7.77
C SER A 526 22.63 -0.12 -9.08
N MET A 527 22.35 -1.42 -9.01
CA MET A 527 22.37 -2.33 -10.15
C MET A 527 21.03 -2.34 -10.91
N LEU A 528 19.97 -1.83 -10.31
CA LEU A 528 18.60 -1.92 -10.83
C LEU A 528 18.31 -0.83 -11.86
N GLY A 529 17.21 -0.99 -12.61
CA GLY A 529 16.70 -0.05 -13.58
C GLY A 529 15.17 0.03 -13.50
N THR A 530 14.56 0.82 -14.37
CA THR A 530 13.12 1.12 -14.38
C THR A 530 12.24 -0.15 -14.41
N ASN A 531 12.66 -1.18 -15.11
CA ASN A 531 11.91 -2.42 -15.30
C ASN A 531 12.34 -3.55 -14.34
N SER A 532 13.12 -3.23 -13.31
CA SER A 532 13.59 -4.23 -12.33
C SER A 532 12.47 -4.61 -11.37
N THR A 533 12.48 -5.88 -10.97
CA THR A 533 11.55 -6.48 -10.02
C THR A 533 12.24 -6.74 -8.68
N THR A 534 11.46 -7.10 -7.66
CA THR A 534 12.00 -7.56 -6.37
C THR A 534 12.86 -8.82 -6.50
N GLU A 535 12.62 -9.68 -7.49
CA GLU A 535 13.51 -10.82 -7.79
C GLU A 535 14.87 -10.36 -8.31
N ASP A 536 14.91 -9.32 -9.18
CA ASP A 536 16.17 -8.72 -9.63
C ASP A 536 16.93 -8.12 -8.46
N ALA A 537 16.23 -7.42 -7.55
CA ALA A 537 16.81 -6.85 -6.33
C ALA A 537 17.36 -7.92 -5.39
N ALA A 538 16.66 -9.04 -5.22
CA ALA A 538 17.12 -10.16 -4.40
C ALA A 538 18.37 -10.84 -4.98
N ARG A 539 18.50 -10.92 -6.30
CA ARG A 539 19.71 -11.42 -6.95
C ARG A 539 20.84 -10.40 -6.87
N ALA A 540 20.52 -9.11 -7.00
CA ALA A 540 21.49 -8.03 -6.89
C ALA A 540 22.10 -7.95 -5.48
N ILE A 541 21.33 -8.16 -4.39
CA ILE A 541 21.90 -8.12 -3.02
C ILE A 541 22.83 -9.31 -2.74
N VAL A 542 22.57 -10.48 -3.31
CA VAL A 542 23.50 -11.63 -3.26
C VAL A 542 24.76 -11.32 -4.05
N LEU A 543 24.65 -10.70 -5.23
CA LEU A 543 25.79 -10.29 -6.04
C LEU A 543 26.58 -9.17 -5.34
N ALA A 544 25.91 -8.23 -4.67
CA ALA A 544 26.57 -7.16 -3.91
C ALA A 544 27.55 -7.72 -2.89
N ASP A 545 27.18 -8.79 -2.16
CA ASP A 545 28.13 -9.45 -1.25
C ASP A 545 29.33 -10.06 -1.99
N SER A 546 29.10 -10.63 -3.16
CA SER A 546 30.20 -11.15 -3.98
C SER A 546 31.16 -10.06 -4.45
N LEU A 547 30.65 -8.87 -4.78
CA LEU A 547 31.44 -7.71 -5.22
C LEU A 547 32.16 -7.01 -4.07
N LEU A 548 31.54 -6.90 -2.91
CA LEU A 548 32.06 -6.19 -1.74
C LEU A 548 32.93 -7.08 -0.86
N ASN A 549 32.46 -8.29 -0.56
CA ASN A 549 32.99 -9.18 0.47
C ASN A 549 33.54 -10.50 -0.09
N GLY A 550 33.62 -10.64 -1.42
CA GLY A 550 34.08 -11.87 -2.06
C GLY A 550 33.14 -13.06 -1.86
N GLY A 551 31.89 -12.83 -1.52
CA GLY A 551 30.86 -13.85 -1.34
C GLY A 551 30.82 -14.50 0.04
N SER A 552 31.47 -13.89 1.06
CA SER A 552 31.56 -14.49 2.41
C SER A 552 30.20 -14.64 3.10
N ASN A 553 29.24 -13.78 2.78
CA ASN A 553 27.88 -13.79 3.33
C ASN A 553 26.82 -14.23 2.30
N ALA A 554 27.23 -14.50 1.05
CA ALA A 554 26.31 -14.78 -0.05
C ALA A 554 25.34 -15.96 0.26
N GLY A 555 25.83 -16.98 1.00
CA GLY A 555 24.99 -18.12 1.42
C GLY A 555 23.87 -17.70 2.36
N LEU A 556 24.17 -16.87 3.34
CA LEU A 556 23.18 -16.32 4.29
C LEU A 556 22.18 -15.42 3.57
N VAL A 557 22.66 -14.44 2.79
CA VAL A 557 21.79 -13.52 2.03
C VAL A 557 20.85 -14.32 1.11
N LEU A 558 21.40 -15.34 0.42
CA LEU A 558 20.63 -16.22 -0.44
C LEU A 558 19.54 -16.98 0.33
N GLU A 559 19.84 -17.47 1.54
CA GLU A 559 18.90 -18.14 2.42
C GLU A 559 17.75 -17.20 2.78
N LYS A 560 18.04 -15.98 3.29
CA LYS A 560 17.01 -15.01 3.69
C LYS A 560 16.13 -14.58 2.51
N MET A 561 16.71 -14.38 1.33
CA MET A 561 15.91 -14.07 0.13
C MET A 561 15.06 -15.27 -0.32
N THR A 562 15.57 -16.50 -0.12
CA THR A 562 14.83 -17.73 -0.40
C THR A 562 13.66 -17.94 0.56
N ASP A 563 13.85 -17.64 1.84
CA ASP A 563 12.80 -17.75 2.88
C ASP A 563 11.59 -16.87 2.58
N ARG A 564 11.77 -15.82 1.78
CA ARG A 564 10.70 -14.94 1.29
C ARG A 564 10.27 -15.23 -0.16
N GLY A 565 10.77 -16.32 -0.77
CA GLY A 565 10.34 -16.78 -2.09
C GLY A 565 10.99 -16.09 -3.29
N PHE A 566 11.99 -15.21 -3.10
CA PHE A 566 12.57 -14.43 -4.21
C PHE A 566 13.48 -15.22 -5.14
N ILE A 567 14.30 -16.14 -4.65
CA ILE A 567 15.36 -16.77 -5.49
C ILE A 567 15.17 -18.27 -5.66
N PHE A 568 14.96 -19.01 -4.56
CA PHE A 568 14.65 -20.42 -4.59
C PHE A 568 13.28 -20.64 -3.98
N ARG A 569 12.40 -21.30 -4.68
CA ARG A 569 11.07 -21.62 -4.18
C ARG A 569 10.53 -22.86 -4.86
N ALA A 570 9.70 -23.63 -4.16
CA ALA A 570 8.72 -24.46 -4.79
C ALA A 570 7.57 -23.54 -5.25
N ALA A 571 7.11 -23.71 -6.46
CA ALA A 571 6.01 -22.95 -7.01
C ALA A 571 5.21 -23.83 -7.98
N LEU A 572 3.91 -23.57 -8.04
CA LEU A 572 3.01 -24.33 -8.92
C LEU A 572 1.99 -23.41 -9.58
N ALA A 573 1.51 -23.83 -10.74
CA ALA A 573 0.33 -23.26 -11.37
C ALA A 573 -0.64 -24.38 -11.76
N GLY A 574 -1.94 -24.08 -11.82
CA GLY A 574 -3.00 -25.00 -12.25
C GLY A 574 -3.84 -24.40 -13.37
N LEU A 575 -3.94 -25.13 -14.48
CA LEU A 575 -4.87 -24.81 -15.55
C LEU A 575 -6.20 -25.49 -15.28
N GLY A 576 -7.28 -24.71 -15.36
CA GLY A 576 -8.62 -25.22 -15.15
C GLY A 576 -8.97 -25.42 -13.67
N ARG A 577 -8.38 -24.65 -12.76
CA ARG A 577 -8.51 -24.79 -11.31
C ARG A 577 -9.84 -24.35 -10.70
N SER A 578 -10.81 -23.91 -11.51
CA SER A 578 -12.12 -23.46 -11.03
C SER A 578 -13.20 -23.85 -12.03
N GLY A 579 -14.40 -24.22 -11.54
CA GLY A 579 -15.57 -24.57 -12.31
C GLY A 579 -16.32 -25.79 -11.76
N PRO A 580 -17.47 -26.17 -12.36
CA PRO A 580 -18.32 -27.26 -11.84
C PRO A 580 -17.65 -28.65 -11.86
N ALA A 581 -18.14 -29.56 -11.00
CA ALA A 581 -17.72 -30.95 -10.94
C ALA A 581 -18.13 -31.75 -12.19
N PRO A 582 -17.36 -32.77 -12.64
CA PRO A 582 -16.02 -33.11 -12.19
C PRO A 582 -14.99 -32.12 -12.74
N ARG A 583 -14.06 -31.69 -11.90
CA ARG A 583 -13.08 -30.64 -12.27
C ARG A 583 -11.71 -31.25 -12.53
N ALA A 584 -11.31 -31.31 -13.80
CA ALA A 584 -9.96 -31.74 -14.17
C ALA A 584 -9.01 -30.51 -14.15
N VAL A 585 -7.92 -30.65 -13.41
CA VAL A 585 -6.87 -29.62 -13.30
C VAL A 585 -5.54 -30.18 -13.77
N THR A 586 -4.83 -29.44 -14.60
CA THR A 586 -3.45 -29.77 -14.99
C THR A 586 -2.51 -28.84 -14.23
N PHE A 587 -1.60 -29.41 -13.46
CA PHE A 587 -0.63 -28.70 -12.64
C PHE A 587 0.73 -28.63 -13.32
N PHE A 588 1.39 -27.49 -13.16
CA PHE A 588 2.72 -27.19 -13.69
C PHE A 588 3.65 -26.85 -12.54
N ASP A 589 4.84 -27.40 -12.56
CA ASP A 589 5.94 -26.97 -11.70
C ASP A 589 6.51 -25.65 -12.22
N LEU A 590 6.50 -24.63 -11.37
CA LEU A 590 7.12 -23.33 -11.60
C LEU A 590 8.25 -23.07 -10.59
N SER A 591 8.74 -24.12 -9.93
CA SER A 591 9.78 -24.01 -8.90
C SER A 591 11.08 -23.47 -9.47
N VAL A 592 11.75 -22.65 -8.67
CA VAL A 592 13.02 -22.02 -9.01
C VAL A 592 14.13 -22.58 -8.14
N PHE A 593 15.20 -23.08 -8.75
CA PHE A 593 16.34 -23.71 -8.07
C PHE A 593 17.66 -23.08 -8.51
N GLY A 594 17.76 -21.74 -8.47
CA GLY A 594 19.02 -20.98 -8.61
C GLY A 594 19.87 -21.23 -9.87
N GLY A 595 19.41 -22.12 -10.76
CA GLY A 595 20.21 -22.53 -11.93
C GLY A 595 19.59 -23.66 -12.72
N GLY A 596 18.45 -24.16 -12.31
CA GLY A 596 17.81 -25.29 -13.00
C GLY A 596 16.36 -25.55 -12.54
N SER A 597 15.68 -26.36 -13.30
CA SER A 597 14.36 -26.88 -12.95
C SER A 597 14.48 -27.91 -11.83
N ALA A 598 13.38 -28.17 -11.13
CA ALA A 598 13.28 -29.30 -10.22
C ALA A 598 13.62 -30.63 -10.95
N THR A 599 14.21 -31.56 -10.23
CA THR A 599 14.56 -32.89 -10.73
C THR A 599 13.71 -33.99 -10.10
N ALA A 600 12.96 -33.67 -9.04
CA ALA A 600 11.98 -34.55 -8.41
C ALA A 600 10.81 -33.74 -7.86
N TRP A 601 9.63 -34.33 -7.95
CA TRP A 601 8.36 -33.71 -7.56
C TRP A 601 7.58 -34.66 -6.67
N GLN A 602 6.82 -34.09 -5.72
CA GLN A 602 5.81 -34.76 -4.93
C GLN A 602 4.59 -33.83 -4.87
N TRP A 603 3.52 -34.26 -5.52
CA TRP A 603 2.24 -33.57 -5.53
C TRP A 603 1.31 -34.22 -4.52
N ASP A 604 0.69 -33.40 -3.71
CA ASP A 604 -0.36 -33.75 -2.77
C ASP A 604 -1.55 -32.86 -3.10
N TYR A 605 -2.56 -33.42 -3.72
CA TYR A 605 -3.65 -32.64 -4.34
C TYR A 605 -4.69 -32.18 -3.33
N GLU A 606 -4.74 -32.75 -2.15
CA GLU A 606 -5.64 -32.42 -1.05
C GLU A 606 -4.90 -31.82 0.15
N SER A 607 -3.59 -31.74 0.08
CA SER A 607 -2.70 -31.29 1.17
C SER A 607 -2.91 -32.07 2.48
N ASP A 608 -3.16 -33.39 2.35
CA ASP A 608 -3.37 -34.31 3.47
C ASP A 608 -2.09 -35.01 3.95
N GLY A 609 -0.95 -34.71 3.29
CA GLY A 609 0.36 -35.28 3.56
C GLY A 609 0.64 -36.58 2.78
N ILE A 610 -0.27 -36.98 1.91
CA ILE A 610 -0.11 -38.19 1.05
C ILE A 610 0.36 -37.70 -0.34
N VAL A 611 1.41 -38.35 -0.85
CA VAL A 611 1.91 -38.03 -2.20
C VAL A 611 1.08 -38.77 -3.24
N ASP A 612 0.37 -38.03 -4.08
CA ASP A 612 -0.48 -38.58 -5.14
C ASP A 612 0.24 -38.75 -6.47
N ASN A 613 1.22 -37.87 -6.76
CA ASN A 613 1.91 -37.88 -8.04
C ASN A 613 3.36 -37.38 -7.90
N THR A 614 4.24 -37.92 -8.76
CA THR A 614 5.68 -37.55 -8.75
C THR A 614 6.20 -37.10 -10.13
N SER A 615 5.29 -36.79 -11.06
CA SER A 615 5.64 -36.31 -12.41
C SER A 615 5.83 -34.80 -12.46
N SER A 616 6.70 -34.32 -13.35
CA SER A 616 6.87 -32.89 -13.60
C SER A 616 5.62 -32.20 -14.16
N LEU A 617 4.80 -32.95 -14.91
CA LEU A 617 3.48 -32.56 -15.36
C LEU A 617 2.46 -33.47 -14.69
N ALA A 618 1.62 -32.90 -13.87
CA ALA A 618 0.66 -33.61 -13.05
C ALA A 618 -0.77 -33.20 -13.42
N SER A 619 -1.71 -34.10 -13.23
CA SER A 619 -3.12 -33.78 -13.41
C SER A 619 -3.97 -34.58 -12.42
N HIS A 620 -5.01 -33.93 -11.91
CA HIS A 620 -5.97 -34.55 -11.01
C HIS A 620 -7.41 -34.15 -11.39
N THR A 621 -8.38 -34.99 -11.07
CA THR A 621 -9.80 -34.70 -11.29
C THR A 621 -10.52 -34.72 -9.96
N TYR A 622 -10.90 -33.55 -9.52
CA TYR A 622 -11.69 -33.36 -8.30
C TYR A 622 -13.17 -33.62 -8.59
N THR A 623 -13.80 -34.43 -7.75
CA THR A 623 -15.22 -34.76 -7.84
C THR A 623 -16.07 -34.15 -6.75
N ASP A 624 -15.45 -33.89 -5.60
CA ASP A 624 -16.12 -33.39 -4.42
C ASP A 624 -16.19 -31.86 -4.48
N PRO A 625 -17.38 -31.25 -4.33
CA PRO A 625 -17.52 -29.81 -4.29
C PRO A 625 -16.74 -29.17 -3.14
N GLY A 626 -16.30 -27.93 -3.37
CA GLY A 626 -15.59 -27.13 -2.37
C GLY A 626 -14.21 -26.68 -2.83
N PHE A 627 -13.42 -26.25 -1.86
CA PHE A 627 -12.06 -25.75 -2.10
C PHE A 627 -11.04 -26.80 -1.67
N HIS A 628 -10.06 -27.01 -2.53
CA HIS A 628 -8.99 -27.97 -2.29
C HIS A 628 -7.64 -27.23 -2.28
N SER A 629 -6.88 -27.48 -1.23
CA SER A 629 -5.50 -27.00 -1.11
C SER A 629 -4.57 -27.97 -1.83
N VAL A 630 -3.51 -27.45 -2.44
CA VAL A 630 -2.55 -28.25 -3.20
C VAL A 630 -1.15 -27.98 -2.69
N THR A 631 -0.41 -29.04 -2.37
CA THR A 631 0.99 -28.98 -1.98
C THR A 631 1.88 -29.55 -3.07
N LEU A 632 2.91 -28.79 -3.45
CA LEU A 632 4.03 -29.27 -4.26
C LEU A 632 5.30 -29.27 -3.42
N THR A 633 5.94 -30.43 -3.30
CA THR A 633 7.32 -30.54 -2.83
C THR A 633 8.23 -30.80 -4.02
N ALA A 634 9.14 -29.89 -4.30
CA ALA A 634 10.06 -29.95 -5.42
C ALA A 634 11.51 -30.02 -4.93
N SER A 635 12.37 -30.79 -5.62
CA SER A 635 13.76 -30.99 -5.22
C SER A 635 14.70 -30.86 -6.41
N ALA A 636 15.85 -30.24 -6.21
CA ALA A 636 16.99 -30.21 -7.14
C ALA A 636 18.31 -29.95 -6.39
N GLY A 637 19.41 -30.57 -6.86
CA GLY A 637 20.74 -30.31 -6.34
C GLY A 637 20.93 -30.58 -4.83
N GLY A 638 20.17 -31.53 -4.27
CA GLY A 638 20.20 -31.85 -2.83
C GLY A 638 19.39 -30.89 -1.95
N ARG A 639 18.67 -29.93 -2.53
CA ARG A 639 17.75 -29.02 -1.85
C ARG A 639 16.30 -29.44 -2.12
N THR A 640 15.43 -29.23 -1.14
CA THR A 640 14.00 -29.54 -1.22
C THR A 640 13.22 -28.38 -0.65
N TYR A 641 12.24 -27.88 -1.40
CA TYR A 641 11.30 -26.84 -0.98
C TYR A 641 9.88 -27.32 -1.20
N ALA A 642 8.97 -26.90 -0.35
CA ALA A 642 7.55 -27.17 -0.49
C ALA A 642 6.77 -25.85 -0.52
N THR A 643 5.66 -25.84 -1.26
CA THR A 643 4.67 -24.80 -1.24
C THR A 643 3.29 -25.40 -1.15
N THR A 644 2.42 -24.82 -0.32
CA THR A 644 1.01 -25.18 -0.22
C THR A 644 0.19 -23.95 -0.61
N LEU A 645 -0.64 -24.10 -1.64
CA LEU A 645 -1.62 -23.10 -2.00
C LEU A 645 -2.97 -23.51 -1.40
N THR A 646 -3.36 -22.79 -0.36
CA THR A 646 -4.62 -23.04 0.37
C THR A 646 -5.80 -22.63 -0.50
N ASP A 647 -6.87 -23.46 -0.51
CA ASP A 647 -8.10 -23.22 -1.27
C ASP A 647 -7.86 -22.90 -2.74
N TYR A 648 -6.86 -23.53 -3.34
CA TYR A 648 -6.35 -23.18 -4.67
C TYR A 648 -7.25 -23.66 -5.80
N VAL A 649 -7.85 -24.86 -5.67
CA VAL A 649 -8.78 -25.42 -6.64
C VAL A 649 -10.19 -25.26 -6.11
N SER A 650 -11.10 -24.79 -6.97
CA SER A 650 -12.52 -24.64 -6.67
C SER A 650 -13.36 -25.56 -7.53
N VAL A 651 -14.04 -26.49 -6.90
CA VAL A 651 -15.09 -27.32 -7.51
C VAL A 651 -16.43 -26.66 -7.19
N ASN A 652 -16.93 -25.88 -8.14
CA ASN A 652 -18.02 -24.94 -7.93
C ASN A 652 -19.37 -25.65 -7.80
N SER A 653 -20.06 -25.41 -6.66
CA SER A 653 -21.40 -25.89 -6.33
C SER A 653 -21.95 -25.00 -5.21
N GLY A 654 -23.25 -24.91 -5.06
CA GLY A 654 -23.86 -24.15 -3.97
C GLY A 654 -23.46 -22.67 -3.95
N ILE A 655 -23.18 -22.13 -2.77
CA ILE A 655 -22.89 -20.73 -2.54
C ILE A 655 -21.39 -20.51 -2.24
N TYR A 656 -20.79 -19.62 -2.95
CA TYR A 656 -19.44 -19.15 -2.66
C TYR A 656 -19.48 -17.90 -1.79
N VAL A 657 -18.84 -17.92 -0.63
CA VAL A 657 -18.61 -16.74 0.22
C VAL A 657 -17.12 -16.47 0.27
N TRP A 658 -16.70 -15.35 -0.29
CA TRP A 658 -15.33 -14.89 -0.26
C TRP A 658 -15.15 -13.74 0.71
N GLU A 659 -14.04 -13.77 1.44
CA GLU A 659 -13.60 -12.69 2.33
C GLU A 659 -12.14 -12.34 2.05
N GLY A 660 -11.85 -11.06 1.81
CA GLY A 660 -10.50 -10.58 1.58
C GLY A 660 -9.60 -10.70 2.81
N ILE A 661 -8.31 -11.02 2.61
CA ILE A 661 -7.34 -11.20 3.71
C ILE A 661 -6.87 -9.90 4.36
N GLY A 662 -7.10 -8.75 3.72
CA GLY A 662 -6.58 -7.44 4.16
C GLY A 662 -7.21 -6.92 5.46
N ASN A 663 -8.34 -7.45 5.92
CA ASN A 663 -9.02 -6.98 7.11
C ASN A 663 -9.12 -8.06 8.20
N THR A 664 -8.58 -7.75 9.38
CA THR A 664 -8.57 -8.68 10.53
C THR A 664 -9.69 -8.46 11.53
N SER A 665 -10.40 -7.32 11.49
CA SER A 665 -11.29 -6.88 12.57
C SER A 665 -12.76 -7.27 12.41
N ALA A 666 -13.29 -7.36 11.19
CA ALA A 666 -14.68 -7.75 10.97
C ALA A 666 -14.74 -8.96 10.02
N ARG A 667 -15.09 -10.11 10.55
CA ARG A 667 -15.26 -11.35 9.75
C ARG A 667 -16.67 -11.43 9.17
N SER A 668 -17.06 -10.47 8.34
CA SER A 668 -18.40 -10.40 7.80
C SER A 668 -18.69 -11.53 6.82
N GLY A 669 -17.74 -11.88 5.96
CA GLY A 669 -17.86 -13.04 5.08
C GLY A 669 -18.09 -14.33 5.86
N ARG A 670 -17.33 -14.54 6.94
CA ARG A 670 -17.53 -15.72 7.81
C ARG A 670 -18.92 -15.73 8.47
N PHE A 671 -19.39 -14.59 8.96
CA PHE A 671 -20.71 -14.44 9.53
C PHE A 671 -21.81 -14.78 8.53
N ILE A 672 -21.71 -14.30 7.28
CA ILE A 672 -22.65 -14.63 6.20
C ILE A 672 -22.61 -16.14 5.90
N ALA A 673 -21.42 -16.72 5.79
CA ALA A 673 -21.25 -18.14 5.49
C ALA A 673 -21.87 -19.03 6.57
N ASP A 674 -21.70 -18.69 7.85
CA ASP A 674 -22.25 -19.46 8.96
C ASP A 674 -23.79 -19.43 8.91
N LEU A 675 -24.42 -18.26 8.72
CA LEU A 675 -25.88 -18.15 8.60
C LEU A 675 -26.46 -18.93 7.40
N LEU A 676 -25.81 -18.87 6.24
CA LEU A 676 -26.23 -19.61 5.04
C LEU A 676 -26.12 -21.13 5.26
N SER A 677 -25.01 -21.57 5.89
CA SER A 677 -24.81 -22.99 6.22
C SER A 677 -25.80 -23.50 7.25
N GLU A 678 -26.10 -22.72 8.30
CA GLU A 678 -27.12 -23.03 9.33
C GLU A 678 -28.52 -23.13 8.71
N ALA A 679 -28.80 -22.35 7.67
CA ALA A 679 -30.04 -22.41 6.91
C ALA A 679 -30.13 -23.63 5.97
N GLY A 680 -29.09 -24.48 5.94
CA GLY A 680 -29.04 -25.71 5.14
C GLY A 680 -28.63 -25.51 3.70
N LEU A 681 -28.12 -24.33 3.33
CA LEU A 681 -27.55 -24.08 2.01
C LEU A 681 -26.12 -24.64 1.92
N GLU A 682 -25.79 -25.31 0.82
CA GLU A 682 -24.42 -25.72 0.53
C GLU A 682 -23.57 -24.46 0.38
N THR A 683 -22.67 -24.24 1.31
CA THR A 683 -21.90 -22.99 1.40
C THR A 683 -20.40 -23.29 1.51
N HIS A 684 -19.64 -22.68 0.64
CA HIS A 684 -18.17 -22.77 0.57
C HIS A 684 -17.56 -21.41 0.91
N TYR A 685 -16.83 -21.34 2.01
CA TYR A 685 -16.17 -20.12 2.47
C TYR A 685 -14.68 -20.18 2.18
N ALA A 686 -14.14 -19.12 1.57
CA ALA A 686 -12.71 -18.94 1.39
C ALA A 686 -12.28 -17.53 1.83
N ARG A 687 -11.13 -17.47 2.51
CA ARG A 687 -10.46 -16.24 2.88
C ARG A 687 -9.10 -16.19 2.17
N THR A 688 -9.08 -15.55 1.01
CA THR A 688 -7.93 -15.54 0.10
C THR A 688 -7.65 -14.12 -0.40
N ALA A 689 -6.45 -13.90 -0.93
CA ALA A 689 -6.08 -12.61 -1.52
C ALA A 689 -6.91 -12.26 -2.76
N MET A 690 -7.39 -13.27 -3.50
CA MET A 690 -8.14 -13.08 -4.73
C MET A 690 -9.32 -14.03 -4.81
N ILE A 691 -10.41 -13.60 -5.45
CA ILE A 691 -11.54 -14.49 -5.79
C ILE A 691 -11.12 -15.55 -6.81
N HIS A 692 -11.82 -16.68 -6.84
CA HIS A 692 -11.57 -17.70 -7.85
C HIS A 692 -11.83 -17.18 -9.26
N PRO A 693 -11.02 -17.60 -10.26
CA PRO A 693 -11.05 -17.03 -11.62
C PRO A 693 -12.26 -17.44 -12.46
N ASP A 694 -13.03 -18.44 -12.04
CA ASP A 694 -14.27 -18.86 -12.70
C ASP A 694 -15.35 -19.12 -11.64
N LEU A 695 -16.43 -18.39 -11.69
CA LEU A 695 -17.56 -18.47 -10.76
C LEU A 695 -18.72 -19.32 -11.35
N THR A 696 -18.55 -19.87 -12.55
CA THR A 696 -19.57 -20.72 -13.20
C THR A 696 -19.82 -21.97 -12.37
N GLY A 697 -21.07 -22.26 -12.08
CA GLY A 697 -21.49 -23.45 -11.30
C GLY A 697 -21.88 -23.13 -9.86
N PHE A 698 -21.52 -21.96 -9.33
CA PHE A 698 -22.12 -21.48 -8.08
C PHE A 698 -23.55 -21.00 -8.29
N ASP A 699 -24.41 -21.22 -7.33
CA ASP A 699 -25.80 -20.74 -7.31
C ASP A 699 -25.87 -19.25 -6.99
N ALA A 700 -24.96 -18.76 -6.13
CA ALA A 700 -24.75 -17.37 -5.79
C ALA A 700 -23.32 -17.14 -5.24
N VAL A 701 -22.88 -15.89 -5.30
CA VAL A 701 -21.56 -15.46 -4.80
C VAL A 701 -21.72 -14.28 -3.85
N PHE A 702 -21.12 -14.36 -2.68
CA PHE A 702 -21.10 -13.32 -1.66
C PHE A 702 -19.66 -12.86 -1.48
N LEU A 703 -19.40 -11.58 -1.69
CA LEU A 703 -18.07 -10.98 -1.67
C LEU A 703 -17.99 -9.94 -0.54
N SER A 704 -17.22 -10.23 0.48
CA SER A 704 -16.97 -9.31 1.60
C SER A 704 -15.56 -8.73 1.50
N PHE A 705 -15.49 -7.44 1.14
CA PHE A 705 -14.24 -6.68 1.07
C PHE A 705 -13.81 -6.14 2.44
N GLY A 706 -14.73 -6.16 3.41
CA GLY A 706 -14.49 -5.64 4.76
C GLY A 706 -14.73 -4.15 4.88
N PRO A 707 -14.67 -3.62 6.11
CA PRO A 707 -14.74 -2.19 6.36
C PRO A 707 -13.45 -1.52 5.86
N TRP A 708 -13.59 -0.37 5.23
CA TRP A 708 -12.43 0.42 4.82
C TRP A 708 -11.94 1.28 5.99
N SER A 709 -10.65 1.24 6.25
CA SER A 709 -9.98 2.18 7.13
C SER A 709 -8.58 2.49 6.58
N PRO A 710 -8.03 3.67 6.87
CA PRO A 710 -6.66 4.01 6.46
C PRO A 710 -5.61 3.04 7.00
N GLN A 711 -5.88 2.39 8.14
CA GLN A 711 -4.96 1.43 8.76
C GLN A 711 -5.05 0.04 8.14
N SER A 712 -6.14 -0.28 7.47
CA SER A 712 -6.41 -1.58 6.89
C SER A 712 -7.30 -1.43 5.66
N PRO A 713 -6.77 -0.92 4.53
CA PRO A 713 -7.54 -0.84 3.31
C PRO A 713 -7.94 -2.24 2.85
N PRO A 714 -9.14 -2.44 2.31
CA PRO A 714 -9.55 -3.71 1.75
C PRO A 714 -8.67 -4.05 0.54
N VAL A 715 -8.63 -5.34 0.19
CA VAL A 715 -7.96 -5.79 -1.02
C VAL A 715 -8.64 -5.14 -2.23
N PRO A 716 -7.90 -4.41 -3.08
CA PRO A 716 -8.50 -3.78 -4.25
C PRO A 716 -9.09 -4.84 -5.20
N LEU A 717 -10.24 -4.54 -5.77
CA LEU A 717 -10.84 -5.38 -6.80
C LEU A 717 -10.13 -5.13 -8.13
N GLU A 718 -9.02 -5.80 -8.38
CA GLU A 718 -8.26 -5.65 -9.62
C GLU A 718 -9.08 -6.01 -10.87
N GLN A 719 -8.60 -5.63 -12.07
CA GLN A 719 -9.30 -5.85 -13.35
C GLN A 719 -9.69 -7.31 -13.61
N ILE A 720 -8.87 -8.29 -13.18
CA ILE A 720 -9.15 -9.72 -13.40
C ILE A 720 -10.34 -10.18 -12.56
N PRO A 721 -10.40 -9.95 -11.23
CA PRO A 721 -11.58 -10.21 -10.43
C PRO A 721 -12.84 -9.49 -10.93
N ALA A 722 -12.74 -8.22 -11.32
CA ALA A 722 -13.88 -7.47 -11.85
C ALA A 722 -14.46 -8.10 -13.14
N ARG A 723 -13.61 -8.53 -14.07
CA ARG A 723 -14.03 -9.26 -15.28
C ARG A 723 -14.67 -10.62 -14.96
N THR A 724 -14.19 -11.29 -13.93
CA THR A 724 -14.77 -12.57 -13.47
C THR A 724 -16.18 -12.35 -12.93
N ILE A 725 -16.39 -11.33 -12.11
CA ILE A 725 -17.72 -10.93 -11.60
C ILE A 725 -18.61 -10.51 -12.77
N GLN A 726 -18.11 -9.69 -13.67
CA GLN A 726 -18.83 -9.24 -14.86
C GLN A 726 -19.34 -10.43 -15.69
N LYS A 727 -18.45 -11.33 -16.05
CA LYS A 727 -18.77 -12.52 -16.83
C LYS A 727 -19.83 -13.40 -16.13
N TYR A 728 -19.72 -13.56 -14.82
CA TYR A 728 -20.68 -14.34 -14.03
C TYR A 728 -22.05 -13.68 -14.00
N LEU A 729 -22.14 -12.38 -13.76
CA LEU A 729 -23.40 -11.61 -13.80
C LEU A 729 -24.03 -11.60 -15.21
N GLU A 730 -23.23 -11.43 -16.26
CA GLU A 730 -23.71 -11.50 -17.66
C GLU A 730 -24.28 -12.87 -18.03
N SER A 731 -23.78 -13.93 -17.38
CA SER A 731 -24.30 -15.31 -17.57
C SER A 731 -25.56 -15.64 -16.72
N GLY A 732 -26.12 -14.67 -16.02
CA GLY A 732 -27.28 -14.84 -15.15
C GLY A 732 -26.94 -15.19 -13.71
N GLY A 733 -25.68 -15.01 -13.32
CA GLY A 733 -25.20 -15.22 -11.95
C GLY A 733 -25.76 -14.23 -10.94
N LYS A 734 -25.59 -14.50 -9.66
CA LYS A 734 -26.13 -13.73 -8.53
C LYS A 734 -24.98 -13.34 -7.62
N VAL A 735 -24.78 -12.03 -7.43
CA VAL A 735 -23.66 -11.48 -6.67
C VAL A 735 -24.14 -10.53 -5.60
N TYR A 736 -23.78 -10.81 -4.36
CA TYR A 736 -23.82 -9.87 -3.25
C TYR A 736 -22.40 -9.34 -3.01
N LEU A 737 -22.25 -8.03 -2.89
CA LEU A 737 -20.98 -7.37 -2.62
C LEU A 737 -21.15 -6.39 -1.47
N GLU A 738 -20.25 -6.46 -0.49
CA GLU A 738 -20.23 -5.52 0.63
C GLU A 738 -18.83 -5.00 0.93
N GLY A 739 -18.77 -3.79 1.46
CA GLY A 739 -17.52 -3.20 1.94
C GLY A 739 -17.52 -1.68 1.87
N GLY A 740 -16.86 -1.05 2.83
CA GLY A 740 -16.62 0.39 2.80
C GLY A 740 -15.74 0.75 1.61
N ASN A 741 -16.11 1.77 0.84
CA ASN A 741 -15.37 2.23 -0.34
C ASN A 741 -15.05 1.15 -1.41
N ALA A 742 -15.74 0.01 -1.39
CA ALA A 742 -15.41 -1.13 -2.26
C ALA A 742 -15.72 -0.89 -3.74
N LEU A 743 -16.71 -0.06 -4.08
CA LEU A 743 -17.11 0.22 -5.46
C LEU A 743 -16.83 1.67 -5.88
N GLY A 744 -16.67 2.59 -4.96
CA GLY A 744 -16.44 4.00 -5.26
C GLY A 744 -14.98 4.33 -5.40
N TYR A 745 -14.22 4.07 -4.37
CA TYR A 745 -12.83 4.47 -4.29
C TYR A 745 -11.88 3.45 -4.94
N ASP A 746 -11.92 2.21 -4.45
CA ASP A 746 -10.96 1.18 -4.88
C ASP A 746 -11.21 0.69 -6.30
N GLN A 747 -12.42 0.93 -6.84
CA GLN A 747 -12.87 0.42 -8.13
C GLN A 747 -13.04 1.51 -9.19
N ALA A 748 -12.44 2.66 -8.97
CA ALA A 748 -12.45 3.76 -9.93
C ALA A 748 -11.97 3.35 -11.33
N GLY A 749 -11.06 2.35 -11.42
CA GLY A 749 -10.61 1.76 -12.69
C GLY A 749 -11.56 0.73 -13.33
N ASN A 750 -12.65 0.33 -12.65
CA ASN A 750 -13.57 -0.70 -13.09
C ASN A 750 -14.96 -0.13 -13.44
N ALA A 751 -14.99 0.95 -14.23
CA ALA A 751 -16.23 1.64 -14.65
C ALA A 751 -17.27 0.69 -15.27
N ASP A 752 -16.85 -0.44 -15.86
CA ASP A 752 -17.73 -1.45 -16.45
C ASP A 752 -18.47 -2.29 -15.39
N LEU A 753 -17.99 -2.31 -14.14
CA LEU A 753 -18.62 -3.09 -13.06
C LEU A 753 -19.80 -2.37 -12.42
N LEU A 754 -19.72 -1.06 -12.22
CA LEU A 754 -20.77 -0.26 -11.59
C LEU A 754 -22.15 -0.41 -12.27
N PRO A 755 -22.25 -0.35 -13.63
CA PRO A 755 -23.51 -0.55 -14.28
C PRO A 755 -24.13 -1.93 -14.02
N LEU A 756 -23.34 -2.98 -13.79
CA LEU A 756 -23.84 -4.32 -13.49
C LEU A 756 -24.53 -4.40 -12.13
N PHE A 757 -24.16 -3.54 -11.20
CA PHE A 757 -24.81 -3.36 -9.91
C PHE A 757 -25.95 -2.32 -9.97
N GLY A 758 -26.25 -1.78 -11.14
CA GLY A 758 -27.28 -0.75 -11.31
C GLY A 758 -26.87 0.62 -10.79
N ILE A 759 -25.57 0.88 -10.69
CA ILE A 759 -24.99 2.11 -10.16
C ILE A 759 -24.55 2.98 -11.34
N ALA A 760 -25.08 4.22 -11.40
CA ALA A 760 -24.69 5.20 -12.43
C ALA A 760 -23.48 6.03 -12.03
N GLY A 761 -23.18 6.10 -10.75
CA GLY A 761 -22.04 6.83 -10.22
C GLY A 761 -21.91 6.63 -8.72
N THR A 762 -20.74 6.95 -8.21
CA THR A 762 -20.42 6.90 -6.77
C THR A 762 -19.87 8.25 -6.33
N SER A 763 -20.01 8.55 -5.05
CA SER A 763 -19.19 9.59 -4.42
C SER A 763 -18.67 9.03 -3.12
N VAL A 764 -17.39 9.18 -2.92
CA VAL A 764 -16.71 8.80 -1.70
C VAL A 764 -17.13 9.76 -0.59
N GLY A 765 -17.41 9.25 0.58
CA GLY A 765 -17.78 10.05 1.72
C GLY A 765 -17.07 9.62 2.97
N GLN A 766 -16.58 10.62 3.68
CA GLN A 766 -16.15 10.47 5.05
C GLN A 766 -17.32 10.88 5.94
N ASP A 767 -17.80 10.00 6.79
CA ASP A 767 -18.75 10.37 7.81
C ASP A 767 -18.06 10.57 9.15
N ALA A 768 -17.45 11.73 9.31
CA ALA A 768 -16.70 12.07 10.52
C ALA A 768 -17.54 12.43 11.74
N ALA A 769 -18.86 12.66 11.59
CA ALA A 769 -19.58 13.46 12.59
C ALA A 769 -20.51 12.70 13.53
N THR A 770 -20.98 11.48 13.24
CA THR A 770 -21.98 10.80 14.09
C THR A 770 -21.58 9.40 14.52
N PRO A 771 -21.56 9.08 15.82
CA PRO A 771 -21.14 7.76 16.33
C PRO A 771 -22.16 6.63 16.11
N VAL A 772 -23.35 6.94 15.64
CA VAL A 772 -24.42 5.96 15.32
C VAL A 772 -25.06 6.35 14.01
N THR A 773 -25.03 5.43 13.05
CA THR A 773 -25.61 5.62 11.72
C THR A 773 -26.99 4.97 11.64
N ASP A 774 -28.02 5.71 11.20
CA ASP A 774 -29.38 5.21 10.96
C ASP A 774 -29.53 4.79 9.50
N LEU A 775 -29.57 3.47 9.26
CA LEU A 775 -29.74 2.86 7.94
C LEU A 775 -31.17 2.41 7.76
N ARG A 776 -31.81 2.77 6.64
CA ARG A 776 -33.20 2.44 6.35
C ARG A 776 -33.37 1.80 4.99
N GLY A 777 -34.05 0.66 4.97
CA GLY A 777 -34.51 0.03 3.74
C GLY A 777 -35.50 0.93 3.02
N GLN A 778 -35.29 1.19 1.75
CA GLN A 778 -36.06 2.12 0.95
C GLN A 778 -37.39 1.50 0.52
N ASP A 779 -38.45 2.33 0.44
CA ASP A 779 -39.75 1.90 -0.02
C ASP A 779 -39.71 1.28 -1.43
N GLY A 780 -40.25 0.07 -1.57
CA GLY A 780 -40.23 -0.68 -2.81
C GLY A 780 -38.96 -1.48 -3.08
N SER A 781 -37.94 -1.37 -2.23
CA SER A 781 -36.75 -2.23 -2.27
C SER A 781 -37.04 -3.62 -1.71
N ILE A 782 -36.08 -4.54 -1.88
CA ILE A 782 -36.14 -5.90 -1.32
C ILE A 782 -36.19 -5.91 0.21
N SER A 783 -35.68 -4.88 0.90
CA SER A 783 -35.65 -4.76 2.36
C SER A 783 -36.45 -3.56 2.85
N ALA A 784 -37.60 -3.27 2.19
CA ALA A 784 -38.47 -2.17 2.58
C ALA A 784 -38.94 -2.31 4.03
N GLY A 785 -38.73 -1.26 4.82
CA GLY A 785 -39.13 -1.22 6.22
C GLY A 785 -38.09 -1.73 7.22
N LEU A 786 -37.01 -2.35 6.79
CA LEU A 786 -35.90 -2.71 7.70
C LEU A 786 -35.17 -1.45 8.16
N ARG A 787 -34.68 -1.50 9.40
CA ARG A 787 -33.92 -0.41 10.01
C ARG A 787 -32.80 -0.94 10.89
N PHE A 788 -31.60 -0.41 10.65
CA PHE A 788 -30.39 -0.76 11.36
C PHE A 788 -29.67 0.47 11.91
N TYR A 789 -28.82 0.20 12.87
CA TYR A 789 -27.82 1.13 13.34
C TYR A 789 -26.45 0.50 13.08
N SER A 790 -25.47 1.31 12.70
CA SER A 790 -24.06 0.90 12.68
C SER A 790 -23.36 1.53 13.88
N SER A 791 -22.68 0.72 14.67
CA SER A 791 -21.85 1.26 15.74
C SER A 791 -20.46 1.52 15.17
N ARG A 792 -19.95 2.74 15.29
CA ARG A 792 -18.60 3.11 14.86
C ARG A 792 -17.45 2.59 15.74
N GLN A 793 -17.69 1.66 16.64
CA GLN A 793 -16.61 0.86 17.22
C GLN A 793 -16.04 -0.14 16.22
N SER A 794 -16.69 -0.32 15.08
CA SER A 794 -16.16 -1.04 13.93
C SER A 794 -15.44 -0.06 12.99
N ALA A 795 -14.42 -0.55 12.33
CA ALA A 795 -13.47 0.20 11.52
C ALA A 795 -14.04 0.89 10.25
N THR A 796 -15.36 0.86 10.00
CA THR A 796 -15.95 1.48 8.81
C THR A 796 -16.12 2.98 9.01
N THR A 797 -15.10 3.75 8.68
CA THR A 797 -15.16 5.23 8.69
C THR A 797 -15.48 5.81 7.33
N TYR A 798 -15.35 5.03 6.27
CA TYR A 798 -15.53 5.48 4.89
C TYR A 798 -16.57 4.61 4.18
N VAL A 799 -17.58 5.25 3.61
CA VAL A 799 -18.76 4.61 3.02
C VAL A 799 -19.04 5.25 1.67
N ASP A 800 -19.12 4.46 0.62
CA ASP A 800 -19.55 4.94 -0.70
C ASP A 800 -21.01 5.37 -0.66
N ARG A 801 -21.29 6.50 -1.29
CA ARG A 801 -22.64 6.91 -1.62
C ARG A 801 -22.93 6.56 -3.08
N TYR A 802 -23.94 5.75 -3.33
CA TYR A 802 -24.31 5.30 -4.66
C TYR A 802 -25.36 6.20 -5.31
N ILE A 803 -25.23 6.39 -6.61
CA ILE A 803 -26.25 7.03 -7.45
C ILE A 803 -26.89 5.90 -8.27
N PRO A 804 -28.12 5.46 -7.95
CA PRO A 804 -28.81 4.43 -8.69
C PRO A 804 -29.00 4.82 -10.17
N GLY A 805 -28.69 3.90 -11.08
CA GLY A 805 -28.93 4.05 -12.52
C GLY A 805 -30.37 3.76 -12.90
N SER A 806 -30.69 3.82 -14.19
CA SER A 806 -32.06 3.66 -14.71
C SER A 806 -32.70 2.28 -14.46
N TRP A 807 -31.88 1.27 -14.14
CA TRP A 807 -32.30 -0.11 -13.84
C TRP A 807 -31.80 -0.62 -12.49
N GLY A 808 -31.09 0.23 -11.73
CA GLY A 808 -30.73 0.01 -10.32
C GLY A 808 -31.80 0.58 -9.41
N GLN A 809 -32.10 -0.11 -8.34
CA GLN A 809 -33.06 0.31 -7.31
C GLN A 809 -32.30 0.60 -6.00
N ALA A 810 -32.57 1.79 -5.42
CA ALA A 810 -32.07 2.12 -4.10
C ALA A 810 -32.53 1.09 -3.08
N TRP A 811 -31.58 0.55 -2.31
CA TRP A 811 -31.83 -0.51 -1.32
C TRP A 811 -31.80 0.03 0.10
N PHE A 812 -30.66 0.55 0.54
CA PHE A 812 -30.51 1.20 1.85
C PHE A 812 -30.10 2.65 1.68
N GLU A 813 -30.64 3.50 2.55
CA GLU A 813 -30.23 4.89 2.75
C GLU A 813 -29.66 5.07 4.15
N GLN A 814 -28.51 5.71 4.25
CA GLN A 814 -28.05 6.30 5.49
C GLN A 814 -28.72 7.67 5.65
N VAL A 815 -29.54 7.83 6.70
CA VAL A 815 -30.29 9.04 6.95
C VAL A 815 -29.39 10.27 7.07
N GLY A 816 -29.62 11.26 6.20
CA GLY A 816 -28.84 12.48 6.17
C GLY A 816 -27.54 12.42 5.34
N TYR A 817 -27.19 11.23 4.82
CA TYR A 817 -26.01 11.03 3.98
C TYR A 817 -26.35 10.67 2.52
N GLY A 818 -27.21 9.66 2.31
CA GLY A 818 -27.67 9.23 0.99
C GLY A 818 -27.74 7.72 0.83
N ILE A 819 -27.86 7.26 -0.42
CA ILE A 819 -28.01 5.84 -0.75
C ILE A 819 -26.67 5.14 -0.59
N VAL A 820 -26.65 4.10 0.24
CA VAL A 820 -25.46 3.28 0.56
C VAL A 820 -25.63 1.81 0.18
N GLY A 821 -26.80 1.46 -0.35
CA GLY A 821 -27.10 0.13 -0.89
C GLY A 821 -27.94 0.21 -2.16
N VAL A 822 -27.64 -0.64 -3.14
CA VAL A 822 -28.37 -0.76 -4.41
C VAL A 822 -28.54 -2.23 -4.76
N HIS A 823 -29.68 -2.58 -5.36
CA HIS A 823 -29.88 -3.87 -6.01
C HIS A 823 -30.34 -3.70 -7.45
N ALA A 824 -30.04 -4.68 -8.29
CA ALA A 824 -30.30 -4.61 -9.71
C ALA A 824 -30.46 -5.99 -10.35
N GLU A 825 -31.29 -6.08 -11.39
CA GLU A 825 -31.40 -7.27 -12.23
C GLU A 825 -31.04 -6.89 -13.68
N SER A 826 -30.01 -7.54 -14.22
CA SER A 826 -29.53 -7.28 -15.58
C SER A 826 -30.49 -7.86 -16.62
N ALA A 827 -30.41 -7.36 -17.86
CA ALA A 827 -31.17 -7.89 -19.01
C ALA A 827 -30.89 -9.39 -19.28
N GLY A 828 -29.73 -9.90 -18.84
CA GLY A 828 -29.36 -11.32 -18.91
C GLY A 828 -29.88 -12.18 -17.75
N GLY A 829 -30.63 -11.60 -16.81
CA GLY A 829 -31.16 -12.29 -15.63
C GLY A 829 -30.17 -12.38 -14.46
N GLY A 830 -28.99 -11.78 -14.57
CA GLY A 830 -28.04 -11.68 -13.46
C GLY A 830 -28.57 -10.72 -12.40
N ARG A 831 -28.45 -11.09 -11.12
CA ARG A 831 -28.89 -10.28 -9.97
C ARG A 831 -27.71 -9.83 -9.15
N ALA A 832 -27.63 -8.53 -8.89
CA ALA A 832 -26.57 -7.91 -8.14
C ALA A 832 -27.13 -7.12 -6.96
N VAL A 833 -26.44 -7.19 -5.83
CA VAL A 833 -26.74 -6.43 -4.61
C VAL A 833 -25.40 -5.85 -4.11
N ALA A 834 -25.36 -4.56 -3.87
CA ALA A 834 -24.21 -3.87 -3.29
C ALA A 834 -24.57 -3.13 -2.02
N LEU A 835 -23.74 -3.24 -0.99
CA LEU A 835 -23.87 -2.53 0.27
C LEU A 835 -22.51 -1.95 0.65
N SER A 836 -22.47 -0.66 0.93
CA SER A 836 -21.25 0.04 1.34
C SER A 836 -20.92 -0.13 2.84
N TYR A 837 -21.70 -0.90 3.57
CA TYR A 837 -21.43 -1.38 4.92
C TYR A 837 -21.20 -2.88 4.89
N THR A 838 -20.37 -3.40 5.79
CA THR A 838 -20.32 -4.85 5.99
C THR A 838 -21.48 -5.29 6.86
N MET A 839 -22.01 -6.48 6.61
CA MET A 839 -23.13 -7.01 7.41
C MET A 839 -22.74 -7.19 8.88
N ALA A 840 -21.50 -7.49 9.17
CA ALA A 840 -21.00 -7.60 10.53
C ALA A 840 -21.00 -6.25 11.30
N ASP A 841 -20.99 -5.12 10.60
CA ASP A 841 -21.01 -3.78 11.20
C ASP A 841 -22.44 -3.33 11.56
N LEU A 842 -23.46 -4.00 11.04
CA LEU A 842 -24.85 -3.72 11.37
C LEU A 842 -25.16 -4.26 12.76
N VAL A 843 -25.94 -3.52 13.52
CA VAL A 843 -26.38 -3.89 14.87
C VAL A 843 -27.82 -4.33 14.82
N ASP A 844 -28.08 -5.54 15.26
CA ASP A 844 -29.44 -6.06 15.41
C ASP A 844 -30.25 -5.18 16.38
N GLY A 845 -31.48 -4.87 15.99
CA GLY A 845 -32.33 -3.95 16.71
C GLY A 845 -33.80 -4.14 16.36
N GLU A 846 -34.40 -3.11 15.71
CA GLU A 846 -35.79 -3.21 15.18
C GLU A 846 -35.83 -4.26 14.05
N SER A 847 -34.73 -4.47 13.37
CA SER A 847 -34.49 -5.49 12.35
C SER A 847 -33.23 -6.29 12.67
N SER A 848 -33.15 -7.52 12.22
CA SER A 848 -31.95 -8.38 12.38
C SER A 848 -31.15 -8.48 11.10
N ARG A 849 -29.85 -8.71 11.21
CA ARG A 849 -28.97 -8.99 10.06
C ARG A 849 -29.45 -10.23 9.29
N ALA A 850 -30.05 -11.18 9.98
CA ALA A 850 -30.70 -12.35 9.39
C ALA A 850 -31.85 -11.94 8.45
N ASP A 851 -32.65 -10.91 8.77
CA ASP A 851 -33.70 -10.41 7.89
C ASP A 851 -33.11 -9.86 6.59
N VAL A 852 -32.01 -9.09 6.66
CA VAL A 852 -31.32 -8.59 5.46
C VAL A 852 -30.82 -9.74 4.60
N LEU A 853 -30.18 -10.74 5.22
CA LEU A 853 -29.66 -11.89 4.50
C LEU A 853 -30.79 -12.73 3.90
N GLN A 854 -31.94 -12.87 4.60
CA GLN A 854 -33.14 -13.51 4.08
C GLN A 854 -33.65 -12.80 2.82
N ASP A 855 -33.77 -11.46 2.86
CA ASP A 855 -34.21 -10.66 1.72
C ASP A 855 -33.30 -10.85 0.49
N VAL A 856 -31.96 -10.92 0.70
CA VAL A 856 -30.99 -11.20 -0.37
C VAL A 856 -31.16 -12.63 -0.90
N VAL A 857 -31.33 -13.63 -0.01
CA VAL A 857 -31.56 -15.03 -0.36
C VAL A 857 -32.83 -15.18 -1.19
N ASP A 858 -33.93 -14.52 -0.77
CA ASP A 858 -35.19 -14.52 -1.51
C ASP A 858 -35.06 -13.80 -2.85
N TYR A 859 -34.39 -12.65 -2.87
CA TYR A 859 -34.12 -11.92 -4.12
C TYR A 859 -33.29 -12.76 -5.11
N PHE A 860 -32.36 -13.53 -4.61
CA PHE A 860 -31.58 -14.48 -5.44
C PHE A 860 -32.39 -15.72 -5.82
N GLY A 861 -33.58 -15.94 -5.22
CA GLY A 861 -34.42 -17.10 -5.45
C GLY A 861 -33.83 -18.40 -4.91
N LEU A 862 -33.02 -18.32 -3.86
CA LEU A 862 -32.50 -19.46 -3.13
C LEU A 862 -33.58 -19.95 -2.14
N GLN A 863 -33.67 -21.27 -1.98
CA GLN A 863 -34.74 -21.86 -1.14
C GLN A 863 -34.19 -22.18 0.25
N ALA A 864 -34.20 -21.23 1.14
CA ALA A 864 -33.80 -21.38 2.53
C ALA A 864 -34.51 -20.38 3.44
N THR A 865 -34.56 -20.70 4.74
CA THR A 865 -35.02 -19.77 5.78
C THR A 865 -33.84 -19.47 6.67
N ILE A 866 -33.40 -18.21 6.66
CA ILE A 866 -32.34 -17.74 7.53
C ILE A 866 -32.93 -17.52 8.93
N ILE A 867 -32.49 -18.31 9.89
CA ILE A 867 -32.88 -18.17 11.30
C ILE A 867 -31.71 -17.49 11.99
N GLY A 868 -31.87 -16.24 12.37
CA GLY A 868 -30.88 -15.60 13.24
C GLY A 868 -30.81 -16.39 14.57
N THR A 869 -29.59 -16.72 14.99
CA THR A 869 -29.39 -17.23 16.36
C THR A 869 -30.01 -16.26 17.33
N GLU A 870 -30.99 -16.72 18.07
CA GLU A 870 -31.87 -16.03 19.03
C GLU A 870 -31.71 -14.50 18.98
N GLN A 871 -32.80 -13.83 18.54
CA GLN A 871 -32.97 -12.40 18.80
C GLN A 871 -32.59 -12.20 20.28
N SER A 872 -31.48 -11.57 20.53
CA SER A 872 -31.26 -10.90 21.78
C SER A 872 -32.40 -9.88 21.82
N GLU A 873 -33.50 -10.23 22.49
CA GLU A 873 -34.60 -9.28 22.67
C GLU A 873 -33.95 -7.98 23.10
N LEU A 874 -34.19 -6.90 22.33
CA LEU A 874 -33.74 -5.60 22.77
C LEU A 874 -34.17 -5.42 24.21
N PRO A 875 -33.32 -4.98 25.09
CA PRO A 875 -33.66 -4.76 26.48
C PRO A 875 -34.88 -3.85 26.54
N ASN A 876 -35.94 -4.22 27.32
CA ASN A 876 -37.16 -3.43 27.44
C ASN A 876 -36.98 -2.17 28.29
N ALA A 877 -35.84 -2.06 29.02
CA ALA A 877 -35.51 -0.97 29.93
C ALA A 877 -33.99 -0.76 29.98
N VAL A 878 -33.60 0.44 30.39
CA VAL A 878 -32.18 0.67 30.75
C VAL A 878 -31.89 -0.15 31.99
N THR A 879 -30.97 -1.08 31.92
CA THR A 879 -30.50 -1.90 33.07
C THR A 879 -28.99 -1.85 33.18
N MET A 880 -28.48 -2.04 34.39
CA MET A 880 -27.06 -2.07 34.64
C MET A 880 -26.75 -3.33 35.51
N ALA A 881 -25.90 -4.18 34.99
CA ALA A 881 -25.45 -5.38 35.67
C ALA A 881 -24.51 -5.02 36.83
N PRO A 882 -24.35 -5.88 37.83
CA PRO A 882 -23.30 -5.71 38.83
C PRO A 882 -21.92 -5.67 38.17
N VAL A 883 -21.09 -4.73 38.56
CA VAL A 883 -19.69 -4.62 38.10
C VAL A 883 -18.92 -5.88 38.51
N PHE A 884 -18.15 -6.44 37.59
CA PHE A 884 -17.37 -7.66 37.82
C PHE A 884 -15.94 -7.54 37.26
N PRO A 885 -14.91 -7.95 38.01
CA PRO A 885 -14.96 -8.39 39.42
C PRO A 885 -15.31 -7.24 40.40
N ASN A 886 -15.93 -7.55 41.52
CA ASN A 886 -16.21 -6.61 42.59
C ASN A 886 -16.08 -7.33 43.94
N PRO A 887 -15.12 -7.03 44.83
CA PRO A 887 -14.11 -5.96 44.69
C PRO A 887 -13.05 -6.17 43.58
N PHE A 888 -12.45 -5.06 43.11
CA PHE A 888 -11.33 -5.11 42.16
C PHE A 888 -10.19 -4.17 42.58
N SER A 889 -8.96 -4.40 42.06
CA SER A 889 -7.77 -3.60 42.36
C SER A 889 -7.33 -2.78 41.14
N GLU A 890 -7.33 -3.35 39.98
CA GLU A 890 -6.85 -2.74 38.72
C GLU A 890 -8.01 -2.31 37.86
N SER A 891 -8.79 -3.23 37.36
CA SER A 891 -9.95 -2.92 36.52
C SER A 891 -11.12 -3.87 36.73
N ALA A 892 -12.33 -3.43 36.36
CA ALA A 892 -13.55 -4.21 36.35
C ALA A 892 -14.42 -3.84 35.15
N THR A 893 -15.30 -4.74 34.74
CA THR A 893 -16.24 -4.50 33.63
C THR A 893 -17.62 -4.12 34.19
N LEU A 894 -18.16 -3.04 33.65
CA LEU A 894 -19.55 -2.64 33.81
C LEU A 894 -20.33 -3.01 32.55
N GLN A 895 -21.32 -3.88 32.68
CA GLN A 895 -22.25 -4.21 31.60
C GLN A 895 -23.59 -3.49 31.83
N PHE A 896 -24.17 -2.89 30.78
CA PHE A 896 -25.48 -2.26 30.82
C PHE A 896 -26.22 -2.44 29.49
N ASN A 897 -27.55 -2.29 29.55
CA ASN A 897 -28.44 -2.47 28.43
C ASN A 897 -29.20 -1.19 28.11
N LEU A 898 -29.36 -0.91 26.82
CA LEU A 898 -30.13 0.21 26.30
C LEU A 898 -31.31 -0.30 25.43
N PRO A 899 -32.58 0.09 25.74
CA PRO A 899 -33.71 -0.30 24.91
C PRO A 899 -33.83 0.49 23.60
N ARG A 900 -33.15 1.61 23.50
CA ARG A 900 -33.05 2.50 22.32
C ARG A 900 -31.74 3.26 22.32
N ALA A 901 -31.41 3.84 21.22
CA ALA A 901 -30.24 4.73 21.13
C ALA A 901 -30.37 5.88 22.13
N ALA A 902 -29.35 6.12 22.95
CA ALA A 902 -29.37 7.10 24.01
C ALA A 902 -28.01 7.74 24.24
N ASN A 903 -28.01 9.03 24.64
CA ASN A 903 -26.80 9.70 25.08
C ASN A 903 -26.46 9.22 26.49
N VAL A 904 -25.30 8.57 26.62
CA VAL A 904 -24.86 7.89 27.85
C VAL A 904 -23.75 8.66 28.54
N ARG A 905 -23.86 8.83 29.85
CA ARG A 905 -22.80 9.31 30.73
C ARG A 905 -22.56 8.31 31.84
N ILE A 906 -21.29 7.99 32.08
CA ILE A 906 -20.89 7.08 33.16
C ILE A 906 -19.81 7.76 34.01
N ALA A 907 -20.04 7.83 35.34
CA ALA A 907 -19.11 8.43 36.26
C ALA A 907 -19.05 7.67 37.61
N LEU A 908 -17.93 7.72 38.25
CA LEU A 908 -17.71 7.21 39.62
C LEU A 908 -17.86 8.32 40.65
N PHE A 909 -18.54 8.01 41.75
CA PHE A 909 -18.73 8.90 42.87
C PHE A 909 -18.25 8.22 44.17
N ASN A 910 -17.63 8.98 45.05
CA ASN A 910 -17.33 8.51 46.41
C ASN A 910 -18.56 8.50 47.31
N ILE A 911 -18.40 8.02 48.53
CA ILE A 911 -19.50 7.97 49.53
C ILE A 911 -20.04 9.34 49.93
N LEU A 912 -19.33 10.42 49.63
CA LEU A 912 -19.77 11.81 49.86
C LEU A 912 -20.53 12.38 48.65
N GLY A 913 -20.71 11.58 47.57
CA GLY A 913 -21.38 12.02 46.36
C GLY A 913 -20.53 12.95 45.48
N GLN A 914 -19.24 13.02 45.73
CA GLN A 914 -18.29 13.75 44.84
C GLN A 914 -17.89 12.85 43.69
N ARG A 915 -17.92 13.38 42.47
CA ARG A 915 -17.44 12.69 41.25
C ARG A 915 -15.91 12.54 41.33
N THR A 916 -15.43 11.30 41.28
CA THR A 916 -14.02 10.95 41.39
C THR A 916 -13.39 10.58 40.04
N ALA A 917 -14.21 10.07 39.12
CA ALA A 917 -13.79 9.79 37.75
C ALA A 917 -14.95 9.92 36.79
N THR A 918 -14.68 10.32 35.56
CA THR A 918 -15.60 10.25 34.44
C THR A 918 -15.12 9.14 33.51
N ILE A 919 -15.99 8.17 33.22
CA ILE A 919 -15.68 7.01 32.37
C ILE A 919 -16.19 7.24 30.95
N MET A 920 -17.34 7.92 30.84
CA MET A 920 -17.97 8.26 29.56
C MET A 920 -18.73 9.56 29.71
N GLU A 921 -18.51 10.54 28.81
CA GLU A 921 -19.13 11.86 28.90
C GLU A 921 -20.00 12.15 27.65
N GLY A 922 -21.26 11.73 27.73
CA GLY A 922 -22.24 12.14 26.71
C GLY A 922 -22.10 11.44 25.34
N THR A 923 -21.69 10.18 25.33
CA THR A 923 -21.56 9.36 24.12
C THR A 923 -22.92 8.78 23.72
N THR A 924 -23.35 8.95 22.48
CA THR A 924 -24.57 8.29 21.98
C THR A 924 -24.27 6.85 21.62
N LEU A 925 -24.91 5.90 22.31
CA LEU A 925 -24.78 4.46 22.06
C LEU A 925 -26.05 3.89 21.44
N SER A 926 -25.86 2.81 20.63
CA SER A 926 -26.93 2.05 19.99
C SER A 926 -27.80 1.29 21.00
N PRO A 927 -29.00 0.80 20.62
CA PRO A 927 -29.74 -0.18 21.43
C PRO A 927 -28.90 -1.45 21.61
N GLY A 928 -29.06 -2.15 22.72
CA GLY A 928 -28.37 -3.41 23.01
C GLY A 928 -27.55 -3.42 24.28
N THR A 929 -26.70 -4.42 24.45
CA THR A 929 -25.82 -4.62 25.60
C THR A 929 -24.47 -3.97 25.33
N HIS A 930 -23.96 -3.23 26.33
CA HIS A 930 -22.68 -2.52 26.26
C HIS A 930 -21.81 -2.90 27.44
N ASP A 931 -20.51 -3.12 27.20
CA ASP A 931 -19.49 -3.34 28.20
C ASP A 931 -18.55 -2.14 28.26
N VAL A 932 -18.29 -1.66 29.48
CA VAL A 932 -17.40 -0.53 29.74
C VAL A 932 -16.42 -0.92 30.81
N ARG A 933 -15.14 -0.66 30.60
CA ARG A 933 -14.09 -0.91 31.55
C ARG A 933 -14.00 0.21 32.57
N LEU A 934 -13.93 -0.15 33.83
CA LEU A 934 -13.70 0.74 34.94
C LEU A 934 -12.27 0.56 35.45
N GLU A 935 -11.48 1.61 35.46
CA GLU A 935 -10.10 1.58 35.97
C GLU A 935 -10.08 1.97 37.45
N GLY A 936 -9.38 1.17 38.29
CA GLY A 936 -9.29 1.36 39.71
C GLY A 936 -7.95 1.86 40.23
N ASP A 937 -6.92 1.78 39.41
CA ASP A 937 -5.52 1.99 39.82
C ASP A 937 -5.20 3.43 40.23
N GLN A 938 -5.98 4.42 39.78
CA GLN A 938 -5.84 5.82 40.21
C GLN A 938 -6.69 6.19 41.45
N LEU A 939 -7.55 5.30 41.91
CA LEU A 939 -8.51 5.59 42.98
C LEU A 939 -8.12 4.92 44.30
N PRO A 940 -8.24 5.59 45.46
CA PRO A 940 -8.01 4.97 46.77
C PRO A 940 -8.92 3.77 47.05
N SER A 941 -8.46 2.80 47.84
CA SER A 941 -9.32 1.69 48.31
C SER A 941 -10.54 2.26 49.03
N GLY A 942 -11.73 1.77 48.71
CA GLY A 942 -12.98 2.27 49.28
C GLY A 942 -14.23 1.82 48.53
N LEU A 943 -15.37 2.27 49.07
CA LEU A 943 -16.67 2.10 48.40
C LEU A 943 -16.95 3.29 47.49
N TYR A 944 -17.34 3.00 46.25
CA TYR A 944 -17.72 3.96 45.24
C TYR A 944 -19.10 3.59 44.65
N PHE A 945 -19.71 4.51 43.93
CA PHE A 945 -20.93 4.30 43.19
C PHE A 945 -20.71 4.62 41.70
N VAL A 946 -20.90 3.65 40.83
CA VAL A 946 -21.00 3.90 39.38
C VAL A 946 -22.37 4.45 39.11
N SER A 947 -22.44 5.57 38.38
CA SER A 947 -23.70 6.18 37.91
C SER A 947 -23.75 6.15 36.38
N LEU A 948 -24.71 5.40 35.87
CA LEU A 948 -25.11 5.42 34.46
C LEU A 948 -26.24 6.42 34.30
N GLN A 949 -26.11 7.40 33.43
CA GLN A 949 -27.13 8.39 33.09
C GLN A 949 -27.41 8.36 31.60
N THR A 950 -28.66 8.26 31.25
CA THR A 950 -29.19 8.40 29.88
C THR A 950 -30.12 9.62 29.79
N ASP A 951 -30.72 9.89 28.62
CA ASP A 951 -31.62 11.03 28.39
C ASP A 951 -32.88 11.02 29.30
N GLY A 952 -33.22 9.93 29.96
CA GLY A 952 -34.42 9.80 30.79
C GLY A 952 -34.23 9.09 32.13
N GLU A 953 -33.08 8.42 32.35
CA GLU A 953 -32.89 7.54 33.51
C GLU A 953 -31.48 7.69 34.11
N VAL A 954 -31.42 7.46 35.44
CA VAL A 954 -30.16 7.40 36.18
C VAL A 954 -30.13 6.15 37.05
N ILE A 955 -29.21 5.24 36.75
CA ILE A 955 -29.00 4.02 37.54
C ILE A 955 -27.67 4.10 38.29
N ARG A 956 -27.63 3.60 39.52
CA ARG A 956 -26.40 3.57 40.34
C ARG A 956 -26.19 2.19 40.93
N THR A 957 -24.92 1.72 40.92
CA THR A 957 -24.53 0.48 41.54
C THR A 957 -23.29 0.68 42.42
N PRO A 958 -23.23 0.06 43.62
CA PRO A 958 -22.02 0.14 44.46
C PRO A 958 -20.90 -0.70 43.86
N VAL A 959 -19.67 -0.20 43.99
CA VAL A 959 -18.44 -0.91 43.59
C VAL A 959 -17.35 -0.70 44.61
N VAL A 960 -16.59 -1.73 44.93
CA VAL A 960 -15.52 -1.69 45.94
C VAL A 960 -14.15 -1.81 45.22
N ILE A 961 -13.32 -0.82 45.47
CA ILE A 961 -11.91 -0.86 45.05
C ILE A 961 -11.10 -1.33 46.27
N ALA A 962 -10.39 -2.43 46.14
CA ALA A 962 -9.60 -3.06 47.16
C ALA A 962 -8.18 -3.31 46.66
N ARG A 963 -7.23 -2.62 47.24
CA ARG A 963 -5.81 -2.80 46.98
C ARG A 963 -5.15 -3.53 48.12
#